data_ae9cb118664eac10b60bc9b29c4b0f84
#
_entry.id   ae9cb118664eac10b60bc9b29c4b0f84
#
_cell.length_a   1.000
_cell.length_b   1.000
_cell.length_c   1.000
_cell.angle_alpha   90.00
_cell.angle_beta   90.00
_cell.angle_gamma   90.00
#
_symmetry.space_group_name_H-M   'P 1'
#
loop_
_entity.id
_entity.type
_entity.pdbx_description
1 polymer ?
#
loop_
_entity_poly.entity_id
_entity_poly.type
_entity_poly.pdbx_seq_one_letter_code
_entity_poly.pdbx_strand_id
1 'polypeptide(L)'
;MRRRLTAILAVALLRLTPALADADEQTPAAASSVTAPMASTTDLDEIVVNGIRRGDLILPTTVTSTSAYGLDLGVMETPRNNTLLSKAQLDALNVQNPGGFSYLTSSSYSDASFGQPNVPRIRGQYADMFFNGMRDSFTLNGYGAPISFNSVDSIDIVKGPASVQAGPGAGVGGSINIATKMPSLTKFAAEANLEFDSQQKRRGSLDIGGPITEDLGWRVSFTDDGSGSYYHDMFFHQQSLFAAVIDQITPRYSVLLTGGFENTTYRENDGINRVNQGLIDNGTYLTGGPVPGQSPSDLGFGTTIDLTGSTQLNPRTIIDEPAGTGAHALHAKGQIIQTFNATESFSIVNNTFYDYMNRYNQTEDYYADTAKGSYTIENKTDFKLKFATGWANHDIDAGFTYRYAHVLSIQNFVNEPVSIFDLSANPSTWVFPGSDQFYSGAVPYTAAFGHVQYGLPGRFEGVPGGYFIGGFLNGTAESNLQDAAIFLEHRMQFSPQLSLLYGVRGDIVQLDYSDPLGGPGLYDGFAQSASTAWYGLYNGNVSLVYSPTLHLSTYLTYNKAQYVQPTGNDGAVATWGEDPTNQLRQNTLLIEGGIKVDLFDKRLFVSTAGFHQERTITTGAGGLSSTLAHINGAEIEMNYQPDPHFFATASYSYLHTTTDAPSPFYNFPAQPGLNNDGAGITLFPANEMFKPNQTFNDPGVPEHLFNVLANYKHESGLGVQGNIQVTGPVEVTQSGYLDLAAITNPANFGFPGLSASQLATFAANGGYYKSPVIHWQYTMNGAVFYGFQRYQVKFSIYNLANKRNLTNDVPFYGNDFITRQPPRDFDLSVTARF
;
A
#
# COMPACT_ATOMS: atom_id res chain seq x y z
N MET A 1 7.39 -13.67 -30.03
CA MET A 1 6.21 -13.48 -29.16
C MET A 1 5.36 -12.24 -29.51
N ARG A 2 5.93 -11.08 -29.83
CA ARG A 2 5.17 -9.86 -30.21
C ARG A 2 4.14 -10.01 -31.36
N ARG A 3 4.36 -10.88 -32.33
CA ARG A 3 3.43 -11.02 -33.48
C ARG A 3 2.18 -11.89 -33.25
N ARG A 4 2.10 -12.67 -32.15
CA ARG A 4 0.93 -13.51 -31.85
C ARG A 4 -0.08 -12.87 -30.88
N LEU A 5 0.38 -11.97 -30.01
CA LEU A 5 -0.53 -11.18 -29.16
C LEU A 5 -1.34 -10.14 -29.95
N THR A 6 -0.72 -9.51 -30.95
CA THR A 6 -1.40 -8.55 -31.84
C THR A 6 -2.52 -9.23 -32.66
N ALA A 7 -2.37 -10.53 -32.93
CA ALA A 7 -3.38 -11.26 -33.72
C ALA A 7 -4.65 -11.60 -32.89
N ILE A 8 -4.53 -11.81 -31.60
CA ILE A 8 -5.68 -12.12 -30.71
C ILE A 8 -6.52 -10.86 -30.45
N LEU A 9 -5.89 -9.69 -30.24
CA LEU A 9 -6.60 -8.42 -30.13
C LEU A 9 -7.25 -7.98 -31.44
N ALA A 10 -6.61 -8.22 -32.59
CA ALA A 10 -7.13 -7.88 -33.91
C ALA A 10 -8.35 -8.72 -34.31
N VAL A 11 -8.42 -9.98 -33.89
CA VAL A 11 -9.57 -10.87 -34.19
C VAL A 11 -10.80 -10.49 -33.35
N ALA A 12 -10.61 -9.97 -32.13
CA ALA A 12 -11.72 -9.47 -31.33
C ALA A 12 -12.31 -8.15 -31.86
N LEU A 13 -11.47 -7.28 -32.42
CA LEU A 13 -11.89 -5.99 -33.00
C LEU A 13 -12.53 -6.11 -34.40
N LEU A 14 -12.16 -7.14 -35.17
CA LEU A 14 -12.67 -7.32 -36.56
C LEU A 14 -14.06 -8.00 -36.66
N ARG A 15 -14.61 -8.50 -35.53
CA ARG A 15 -16.00 -9.03 -35.50
C ARG A 15 -17.03 -8.05 -34.92
N LEU A 16 -16.67 -6.82 -34.64
CA LEU A 16 -17.51 -5.81 -33.99
C LEU A 16 -18.33 -4.90 -34.95
N THR A 17 -18.43 -5.22 -36.21
CA THR A 17 -19.31 -4.51 -37.12
C THR A 17 -20.08 -5.53 -37.96
N PRO A 18 -21.31 -5.91 -37.67
CA PRO A 18 -22.49 -5.07 -37.85
C PRO A 18 -23.67 -5.43 -36.89
N ALA A 19 -23.89 -4.68 -35.87
CA ALA A 19 -25.09 -4.83 -35.04
C ALA A 19 -25.64 -3.48 -34.52
N LEU A 20 -25.50 -2.43 -35.31
CA LEU A 20 -26.09 -1.12 -34.99
C LEU A 20 -27.14 -0.71 -36.01
N ALA A 21 -28.05 -1.62 -36.34
CA ALA A 21 -29.26 -1.24 -37.06
C ALA A 21 -30.44 -2.06 -36.55
N ASP A 22 -31.52 -1.34 -36.25
CA ASP A 22 -32.89 -1.78 -35.94
C ASP A 22 -33.24 -2.22 -34.52
N ALA A 23 -33.69 -1.27 -33.71
CA ALA A 23 -34.66 -1.52 -32.64
C ALA A 23 -35.85 -0.63 -32.81
N ASP A 24 -36.90 -1.21 -33.39
CA ASP A 24 -38.22 -0.62 -33.51
C ASP A 24 -39.06 -0.79 -32.25
N GLU A 25 -39.87 0.24 -31.97
CA GLU A 25 -40.82 0.36 -30.86
C GLU A 25 -41.87 -0.76 -30.81
N GLN A 26 -42.14 -1.28 -29.62
CA GLN A 26 -43.45 -1.83 -29.30
C GLN A 26 -43.91 -1.56 -27.87
N THR A 27 -45.11 -1.02 -27.77
CA THR A 27 -45.85 -0.54 -26.62
C THR A 27 -46.46 -1.70 -25.78
N PRO A 28 -46.81 -1.51 -24.50
CA PRO A 28 -47.15 -2.60 -23.58
C PRO A 28 -48.66 -2.93 -23.61
N ALA A 29 -48.98 -4.20 -23.39
CA ALA A 29 -50.31 -4.66 -23.08
C ALA A 29 -50.43 -5.22 -21.65
N ALA A 30 -51.63 -5.05 -21.09
CA ALA A 30 -51.99 -5.08 -19.70
C ALA A 30 -51.99 -6.46 -19.01
N ALA A 31 -51.99 -6.37 -17.67
CA ALA A 31 -51.99 -7.35 -16.64
C ALA A 31 -53.04 -8.52 -16.71
N SER A 32 -52.64 -9.67 -16.18
CA SER A 32 -53.50 -10.52 -15.38
C SER A 32 -52.72 -11.37 -14.39
N SER A 33 -53.18 -11.34 -13.15
CA SER A 33 -52.70 -12.06 -11.99
C SER A 33 -52.93 -13.54 -12.03
N VAL A 34 -51.89 -14.37 -11.82
CA VAL A 34 -52.08 -15.77 -11.36
C VAL A 34 -50.93 -16.09 -10.39
N THR A 35 -51.32 -16.37 -9.17
CA THR A 35 -50.46 -16.95 -8.12
C THR A 35 -50.11 -18.39 -8.46
N ALA A 36 -48.84 -18.74 -8.51
CA ALA A 36 -48.32 -20.09 -8.51
C ALA A 36 -46.98 -20.19 -7.78
N PRO A 37 -46.58 -21.35 -7.28
CA PRO A 37 -45.72 -21.48 -6.11
C PRO A 37 -44.23 -21.22 -6.42
N MET A 38 -43.53 -20.80 -5.39
CA MET A 38 -42.07 -20.59 -5.38
C MET A 38 -41.32 -21.82 -5.91
N ALA A 39 -40.82 -21.73 -7.13
CA ALA A 39 -39.70 -22.54 -7.57
C ALA A 39 -38.43 -21.76 -7.22
N SER A 40 -37.54 -22.40 -6.48
CA SER A 40 -36.18 -21.88 -6.27
C SER A 40 -35.47 -21.81 -7.61
N THR A 41 -35.46 -20.65 -8.21
CA THR A 41 -34.48 -20.34 -9.24
C THR A 41 -33.15 -20.08 -8.52
N THR A 42 -32.27 -21.06 -8.57
CA THR A 42 -30.84 -20.84 -8.38
C THR A 42 -30.42 -19.84 -9.46
N ASP A 43 -30.22 -18.61 -9.04
CA ASP A 43 -29.58 -17.61 -9.89
C ASP A 43 -28.15 -18.08 -10.19
N LEU A 44 -27.94 -18.62 -11.38
CA LEU A 44 -26.65 -19.01 -11.93
C LEU A 44 -25.78 -17.78 -12.34
N ASP A 45 -26.20 -16.57 -11.97
CA ASP A 45 -25.61 -15.32 -12.45
C ASP A 45 -24.39 -14.85 -11.64
N GLU A 46 -23.90 -15.61 -10.67
CA GLU A 46 -22.76 -15.17 -9.87
C GLU A 46 -21.64 -16.20 -9.83
N ILE A 47 -20.69 -16.08 -10.76
CA ILE A 47 -19.39 -16.75 -10.65
C ILE A 47 -18.57 -15.97 -9.62
N VAL A 48 -18.49 -16.51 -8.41
CA VAL A 48 -17.67 -15.97 -7.34
C VAL A 48 -16.20 -16.31 -7.63
N VAL A 49 -15.50 -15.39 -8.26
CA VAL A 49 -14.06 -15.41 -8.32
C VAL A 49 -13.54 -14.59 -7.13
N ASN A 50 -12.83 -15.19 -6.20
CA ASN A 50 -12.16 -14.62 -5.03
C ASN A 50 -12.36 -13.09 -4.80
N GLY A 51 -13.60 -12.66 -4.63
CA GLY A 51 -14.00 -11.26 -4.45
C GLY A 51 -15.52 -11.15 -4.57
N ILE A 52 -16.10 -10.14 -3.93
CA ILE A 52 -17.54 -10.01 -3.80
C ILE A 52 -18.05 -8.97 -4.78
N ARG A 53 -19.06 -9.32 -5.58
CA ARG A 53 -19.91 -8.33 -6.22
C ARG A 53 -20.87 -7.75 -5.20
N ARG A 54 -20.65 -6.49 -4.88
CA ARG A 54 -21.55 -5.72 -4.06
C ARG A 54 -22.10 -4.58 -4.91
N GLY A 55 -23.30 -4.67 -5.35
CA GLY A 55 -23.99 -3.55 -5.97
C GLY A 55 -24.01 -2.31 -5.04
N ASP A 56 -25.13 -1.66 -4.90
CA ASP A 56 -25.28 -0.46 -4.06
C ASP A 56 -25.37 -0.74 -2.55
N LEU A 57 -25.24 -2.00 -2.12
CA LEU A 57 -25.33 -2.41 -0.71
C LEU A 57 -23.98 -2.27 -0.02
N ILE A 58 -23.99 -1.69 1.20
CA ILE A 58 -22.79 -1.54 2.04
C ILE A 58 -22.74 -2.51 3.22
N LEU A 59 -23.81 -3.29 3.43
CA LEU A 59 -23.93 -4.17 4.61
C LEU A 59 -23.16 -5.48 4.38
N PRO A 60 -22.10 -5.75 5.13
CA PRO A 60 -21.25 -6.92 4.92
C PRO A 60 -21.96 -8.24 5.28
N THR A 61 -23.10 -8.18 5.96
CA THR A 61 -23.91 -9.37 6.32
C THR A 61 -24.74 -9.94 5.17
N THR A 62 -24.77 -9.25 4.03
CA THR A 62 -25.53 -9.67 2.84
C THR A 62 -24.73 -10.50 1.85
N VAL A 63 -23.43 -10.67 2.10
CA VAL A 63 -22.47 -11.28 1.17
C VAL A 63 -21.50 -12.19 1.90
N THR A 64 -20.93 -13.13 1.17
CA THR A 64 -19.83 -13.98 1.63
C THR A 64 -18.51 -13.53 1.02
N SER A 65 -17.39 -13.95 1.62
CA SER A 65 -16.04 -13.66 1.13
C SER A 65 -15.12 -14.84 1.35
N THR A 66 -14.27 -15.10 0.36
CA THR A 66 -13.17 -16.07 0.45
C THR A 66 -11.85 -15.43 0.86
N SER A 67 -11.76 -14.10 0.95
CA SER A 67 -10.51 -13.37 1.12
C SER A 67 -9.79 -13.66 2.43
N ALA A 68 -10.52 -13.99 3.50
CA ALA A 68 -9.91 -14.24 4.80
C ALA A 68 -9.27 -15.64 4.89
N TYR A 69 -9.96 -16.68 4.42
CA TYR A 69 -9.57 -18.08 4.65
C TYR A 69 -9.74 -18.99 3.42
N GLY A 70 -10.00 -18.47 2.23
CA GLY A 70 -10.30 -19.28 1.05
C GLY A 70 -11.68 -19.94 1.08
N LEU A 71 -12.29 -20.01 2.24
CA LEU A 71 -13.62 -20.55 2.46
C LEU A 71 -14.68 -19.48 2.23
N ASP A 72 -15.80 -19.86 1.65
CA ASP A 72 -16.92 -18.95 1.37
C ASP A 72 -17.73 -18.68 2.65
N LEU A 73 -17.27 -17.69 3.42
CA LEU A 73 -17.80 -17.37 4.75
C LEU A 73 -18.51 -16.02 4.76
N GLY A 74 -19.65 -15.97 5.44
CA GLY A 74 -20.29 -14.71 5.82
C GLY A 74 -19.45 -13.95 6.85
N VAL A 75 -19.61 -12.63 6.94
CA VAL A 75 -18.87 -11.81 7.90
C VAL A 75 -19.07 -12.27 9.35
N MET A 76 -20.27 -12.76 9.70
CA MET A 76 -20.58 -13.28 11.05
C MET A 76 -19.86 -14.59 11.37
N GLU A 77 -19.46 -15.34 10.35
CA GLU A 77 -18.78 -16.64 10.47
C GLU A 77 -17.25 -16.50 10.39
N THR A 78 -16.75 -15.37 9.90
CA THR A 78 -15.33 -15.09 9.72
C THR A 78 -14.68 -14.69 11.05
N PRO A 79 -13.78 -15.49 11.64
CA PRO A 79 -13.16 -15.20 12.93
C PRO A 79 -11.96 -14.22 12.81
N ARG A 80 -12.17 -13.08 12.19
CA ARG A 80 -11.21 -11.98 12.02
C ARG A 80 -11.94 -10.65 11.93
N ASN A 81 -11.28 -9.58 12.34
CA ASN A 81 -11.76 -8.25 11.96
C ASN A 81 -11.47 -8.02 10.49
N ASN A 82 -12.53 -7.97 9.69
CA ASN A 82 -12.47 -7.75 8.26
C ASN A 82 -13.45 -6.66 7.83
N THR A 83 -13.00 -5.81 6.94
CA THR A 83 -13.80 -4.74 6.31
C THR A 83 -14.03 -5.09 4.87
N LEU A 84 -15.28 -5.05 4.45
CA LEU A 84 -15.69 -5.34 3.09
C LEU A 84 -16.22 -4.03 2.48
N LEU A 85 -15.49 -3.49 1.49
CA LEU A 85 -15.80 -2.22 0.84
C LEU A 85 -16.47 -2.45 -0.51
N SER A 86 -17.71 -1.99 -0.64
CA SER A 86 -18.46 -2.05 -1.89
C SER A 86 -18.07 -0.91 -2.83
N LYS A 87 -18.41 -1.06 -4.13
CA LYS A 87 -18.28 0.01 -5.10
C LYS A 87 -19.00 1.30 -4.66
N ALA A 88 -20.17 1.19 -4.02
CA ALA A 88 -20.92 2.35 -3.53
C ALA A 88 -20.13 3.19 -2.51
N GLN A 89 -19.36 2.54 -1.62
CA GLN A 89 -18.50 3.23 -0.64
C GLN A 89 -17.29 3.86 -1.32
N LEU A 90 -16.66 3.14 -2.27
CA LEU A 90 -15.52 3.65 -3.03
C LEU A 90 -15.91 4.86 -3.90
N ASP A 91 -17.05 4.79 -4.59
CA ASP A 91 -17.57 5.88 -5.43
C ASP A 91 -18.02 7.10 -4.59
N ALA A 92 -18.56 6.84 -3.40
CA ALA A 92 -18.96 7.91 -2.48
C ALA A 92 -17.75 8.80 -2.14
N LEU A 93 -16.61 8.22 -1.79
CA LEU A 93 -15.37 8.95 -1.50
C LEU A 93 -14.51 9.26 -2.72
N ASN A 94 -14.91 8.82 -3.92
CA ASN A 94 -14.12 8.94 -5.14
C ASN A 94 -12.71 8.33 -4.96
N VAL A 95 -12.66 7.12 -4.44
CA VAL A 95 -11.40 6.41 -4.16
C VAL A 95 -10.76 5.97 -5.49
N GLN A 96 -9.58 6.47 -5.79
CA GLN A 96 -8.89 6.29 -7.07
C GLN A 96 -7.55 5.54 -6.94
N ASN A 97 -7.05 5.39 -5.72
CA ASN A 97 -5.79 4.75 -5.38
C ASN A 97 -5.85 4.12 -3.97
N PRO A 98 -4.85 3.32 -3.58
CA PRO A 98 -4.87 2.65 -2.29
C PRO A 98 -4.99 3.57 -1.07
N GLY A 99 -4.37 4.75 -1.08
CA GLY A 99 -4.45 5.70 0.04
C GLY A 99 -5.88 6.16 0.36
N GLY A 100 -6.75 6.21 -0.65
CA GLY A 100 -8.10 6.75 -0.52
C GLY A 100 -9.06 5.91 0.34
N PHE A 101 -8.86 4.62 0.49
CA PHE A 101 -9.77 3.79 1.29
C PHE A 101 -9.45 3.79 2.80
N SER A 102 -8.34 4.40 3.22
CA SER A 102 -8.00 4.54 4.65
C SER A 102 -9.10 5.22 5.46
N TYR A 103 -9.94 6.04 4.83
CA TYR A 103 -11.11 6.67 5.44
C TYR A 103 -12.30 5.71 5.68
N LEU A 104 -12.25 4.48 5.16
CA LEU A 104 -13.38 3.54 5.16
C LEU A 104 -13.21 2.36 6.12
N THR A 105 -12.05 2.23 6.76
CA THR A 105 -11.76 1.12 7.68
C THR A 105 -11.04 1.60 8.93
N SER A 106 -11.17 0.86 10.03
CA SER A 106 -10.46 1.15 11.28
C SER A 106 -8.98 0.79 11.19
N SER A 107 -8.16 1.40 12.03
CA SER A 107 -6.70 1.17 12.13
C SER A 107 -5.95 1.34 10.82
N SER A 108 -6.50 2.10 9.87
CA SER A 108 -5.87 2.34 8.56
C SER A 108 -5.58 3.82 8.38
N TYR A 109 -4.37 4.12 7.96
CA TYR A 109 -3.95 5.46 7.60
C TYR A 109 -2.90 5.39 6.49
N SER A 110 -2.78 6.45 5.71
CA SER A 110 -1.75 6.60 4.69
C SER A 110 -0.71 7.59 5.19
N ASP A 111 0.55 7.19 5.19
CA ASP A 111 1.67 8.11 5.31
C ASP A 111 1.98 8.72 3.94
N ALA A 112 2.78 9.77 3.91
CA ALA A 112 3.13 10.46 2.68
C ALA A 112 4.47 9.97 2.11
N SER A 113 4.80 8.68 2.29
CA SER A 113 6.09 8.13 1.87
C SER A 113 6.47 8.56 0.46
N PHE A 114 7.48 9.37 0.35
CA PHE A 114 7.99 9.94 -0.90
C PHE A 114 6.92 10.67 -1.75
N GLY A 115 5.88 11.20 -1.10
CA GLY A 115 4.80 11.93 -1.77
C GLY A 115 3.85 11.10 -2.62
N GLN A 116 3.91 9.79 -2.55
CA GLN A 116 3.08 8.89 -3.35
C GLN A 116 1.87 8.37 -2.59
N PRO A 117 0.76 8.06 -3.31
CA PRO A 117 -0.37 7.36 -2.73
C PRO A 117 -0.04 5.88 -2.50
N ASN A 118 0.57 5.58 -1.37
CA ASN A 118 1.02 4.25 -1.01
C ASN A 118 -0.10 3.34 -0.50
N VAL A 119 0.22 2.04 -0.42
CA VAL A 119 -0.58 1.07 0.30
C VAL A 119 -0.74 1.53 1.75
N PRO A 120 -1.97 1.65 2.28
CA PRO A 120 -2.16 2.11 3.63
C PRO A 120 -1.50 1.19 4.65
N ARG A 121 -1.04 1.78 5.73
CA ARG A 121 -0.70 1.02 6.93
C ARG A 121 -1.97 0.57 7.62
N ILE A 122 -1.98 -0.66 8.07
CA ILE A 122 -3.04 -1.24 8.88
C ILE A 122 -2.41 -1.68 10.20
N ARG A 123 -2.99 -1.24 11.33
CA ARG A 123 -2.45 -1.53 12.66
C ARG A 123 -0.98 -1.10 12.82
N GLY A 124 -0.61 0.04 12.23
CA GLY A 124 0.76 0.56 12.26
C GLY A 124 1.75 -0.16 11.33
N GLN A 125 1.33 -1.16 10.57
CA GLN A 125 2.19 -1.97 9.72
C GLN A 125 1.74 -1.93 8.26
N TYR A 126 2.67 -2.18 7.33
CA TYR A 126 2.31 -2.34 5.92
C TYR A 126 1.42 -3.55 5.70
N ALA A 127 0.52 -3.43 4.73
CA ALA A 127 -0.36 -4.49 4.29
C ALA A 127 0.10 -5.06 2.95
N ASP A 128 -0.14 -6.35 2.72
CA ASP A 128 0.01 -6.95 1.40
C ASP A 128 -1.23 -6.67 0.54
N MET A 129 -1.01 -6.35 -0.73
CA MET A 129 -2.08 -6.24 -1.71
C MET A 129 -2.24 -7.53 -2.52
N PHE A 130 -3.49 -7.84 -2.82
CA PHE A 130 -3.86 -9.00 -3.65
C PHE A 130 -4.83 -8.56 -4.74
N PHE A 131 -4.71 -9.18 -5.91
CA PHE A 131 -5.67 -9.06 -7.01
C PHE A 131 -6.32 -10.42 -7.24
N ASN A 132 -7.64 -10.52 -6.98
CA ASN A 132 -8.40 -11.77 -7.05
C ASN A 132 -7.69 -12.93 -6.34
N GLY A 133 -7.15 -12.67 -5.13
CA GLY A 133 -6.50 -13.66 -4.28
C GLY A 133 -5.03 -13.97 -4.59
N MET A 134 -4.40 -13.29 -5.55
CA MET A 134 -2.97 -13.43 -5.88
C MET A 134 -2.21 -12.19 -5.44
N ARG A 135 -1.04 -12.39 -4.77
CA ARG A 135 -0.28 -11.28 -4.18
C ARG A 135 0.42 -10.43 -5.23
N ASP A 136 0.20 -9.12 -5.16
CA ASP A 136 1.00 -8.13 -5.87
C ASP A 136 2.43 -8.10 -5.31
N SER A 137 3.42 -8.06 -6.19
CA SER A 137 4.82 -8.22 -5.83
C SER A 137 5.54 -6.89 -5.59
N PHE A 138 5.00 -5.79 -6.12
CA PHE A 138 5.73 -4.53 -6.28
C PHE A 138 5.01 -3.35 -5.61
N THR A 139 4.42 -3.59 -4.43
CA THR A 139 3.64 -2.57 -3.70
C THR A 139 4.31 -2.10 -2.43
N LEU A 140 5.57 -2.46 -2.20
CA LEU A 140 6.24 -2.11 -0.98
C LEU A 140 6.73 -0.66 -1.00
N ASN A 141 6.19 0.17 -0.10
CA ASN A 141 6.95 1.18 0.59
C ASN A 141 7.53 2.33 -0.24
N GLY A 142 6.79 2.92 -1.17
CA GLY A 142 7.36 3.98 -2.01
C GLY A 142 8.29 3.48 -3.13
N TYR A 143 8.66 2.23 -3.08
CA TYR A 143 9.51 1.59 -4.10
C TYR A 143 8.73 0.85 -5.20
N GLY A 144 7.41 0.77 -5.07
CA GLY A 144 6.56 0.20 -6.12
C GLY A 144 6.07 1.24 -7.12
N ALA A 145 5.26 0.81 -8.07
CA ALA A 145 4.55 1.70 -8.98
C ALA A 145 3.23 2.17 -8.36
N PRO A 146 2.80 3.42 -8.57
CA PRO A 146 1.48 3.87 -8.18
C PRO A 146 0.38 3.00 -8.81
N ILE A 147 -0.58 2.56 -8.01
CA ILE A 147 -1.66 1.66 -8.42
C ILE A 147 -2.92 2.46 -8.75
N SER A 148 -3.50 2.21 -9.94
CA SER A 148 -4.78 2.74 -10.35
C SER A 148 -5.94 1.85 -9.90
N PHE A 149 -7.03 2.46 -9.45
CA PHE A 149 -8.26 1.74 -9.17
C PHE A 149 -9.19 1.59 -10.38
N ASN A 150 -8.65 1.78 -11.59
CA ASN A 150 -9.38 1.57 -12.83
C ASN A 150 -9.97 0.15 -12.96
N SER A 151 -9.28 -0.85 -12.45
CA SER A 151 -9.73 -2.26 -12.51
C SER A 151 -10.61 -2.68 -11.33
N VAL A 152 -10.79 -1.85 -10.30
CA VAL A 152 -11.36 -2.23 -9.01
C VAL A 152 -12.87 -2.23 -9.04
N ASP A 153 -13.48 -3.29 -8.51
CA ASP A 153 -14.91 -3.41 -8.24
C ASP A 153 -15.22 -3.31 -6.73
N SER A 154 -14.50 -4.08 -5.91
CA SER A 154 -14.63 -4.07 -4.45
C SER A 154 -13.30 -4.39 -3.79
N ILE A 155 -13.20 -4.14 -2.47
CA ILE A 155 -11.99 -4.38 -1.69
C ILE A 155 -12.37 -5.11 -0.41
N ASP A 156 -11.67 -6.21 -0.14
CA ASP A 156 -11.78 -6.95 1.11
C ASP A 156 -10.49 -6.76 1.92
N ILE A 157 -10.60 -6.22 3.12
CA ILE A 157 -9.47 -5.95 4.01
C ILE A 157 -9.57 -6.91 5.20
N VAL A 158 -8.55 -7.76 5.34
CA VAL A 158 -8.40 -8.66 6.50
C VAL A 158 -7.23 -8.16 7.33
N LYS A 159 -7.49 -7.75 8.57
CA LYS A 159 -6.48 -7.11 9.42
C LYS A 159 -5.59 -8.12 10.13
N GLY A 160 -4.32 -7.76 10.32
CA GLY A 160 -3.27 -8.63 10.86
C GLY A 160 -2.73 -9.64 9.85
N PRO A 161 -1.82 -10.54 10.24
CA PRO A 161 -1.14 -11.46 9.33
C PRO A 161 -2.11 -12.28 8.50
N ALA A 162 -1.77 -12.50 7.23
CA ALA A 162 -2.58 -13.28 6.31
C ALA A 162 -2.83 -14.72 6.81
N SER A 163 -3.90 -15.36 6.34
CA SER A 163 -4.17 -16.77 6.60
C SER A 163 -3.23 -17.68 5.82
N VAL A 164 -3.25 -18.96 6.15
CA VAL A 164 -2.43 -19.99 5.48
C VAL A 164 -2.72 -20.08 3.98
N GLN A 165 -3.92 -19.75 3.57
CA GLN A 165 -4.36 -19.78 2.18
C GLN A 165 -3.69 -18.70 1.31
N ALA A 166 -3.47 -17.50 1.87
CA ALA A 166 -2.84 -16.39 1.16
C ALA A 166 -1.31 -16.50 1.09
N GLY A 167 -0.73 -17.35 1.94
CA GLY A 167 0.71 -17.57 2.03
C GLY A 167 1.47 -16.45 2.75
N PRO A 168 2.76 -16.69 3.04
CA PRO A 168 3.57 -15.77 3.80
C PRO A 168 3.88 -14.50 3.00
N GLY A 169 3.69 -13.35 3.63
CA GLY A 169 4.01 -12.03 3.08
C GLY A 169 4.58 -11.11 4.14
N ALA A 170 5.30 -10.11 3.69
CA ALA A 170 5.93 -9.11 4.55
C ALA A 170 4.92 -8.08 5.10
N GLY A 171 3.77 -7.93 4.47
CA GLY A 171 2.71 -7.03 4.85
C GLY A 171 1.86 -7.55 6.00
N VAL A 172 2.44 -7.62 7.20
CA VAL A 172 1.79 -8.23 8.38
C VAL A 172 0.72 -7.36 9.04
N GLY A 173 0.52 -6.13 8.58
CA GLY A 173 -0.59 -5.27 8.99
C GLY A 173 -1.95 -5.79 8.54
N GLY A 174 -2.00 -6.39 7.37
CA GLY A 174 -3.20 -6.97 6.80
C GLY A 174 -3.03 -7.45 5.38
N SER A 175 -4.08 -8.05 4.85
CA SER A 175 -4.22 -8.33 3.42
C SER A 175 -5.37 -7.50 2.83
N ILE A 176 -5.09 -6.83 1.73
CA ILE A 176 -6.04 -6.00 0.99
C ILE A 176 -6.30 -6.71 -0.34
N ASN A 177 -7.41 -7.42 -0.45
CA ASN A 177 -7.74 -8.13 -1.67
C ASN A 177 -8.68 -7.28 -2.54
N ILE A 178 -8.17 -6.94 -3.71
CA ILE A 178 -8.92 -6.25 -4.76
C ILE A 178 -9.65 -7.27 -5.61
N ALA A 179 -10.98 -7.21 -5.61
CA ALA A 179 -11.78 -7.88 -6.61
C ALA A 179 -11.84 -7.01 -7.86
N THR A 180 -11.41 -7.54 -8.99
CA THR A 180 -11.43 -6.79 -10.25
C THR A 180 -12.81 -6.79 -10.90
N LYS A 181 -13.06 -5.79 -11.72
CA LYS A 181 -14.30 -5.67 -12.51
C LYS A 181 -14.54 -6.90 -13.37
N MET A 182 -15.72 -7.49 -13.24
CA MET A 182 -16.12 -8.70 -13.98
C MET A 182 -16.90 -8.36 -15.25
N PRO A 183 -16.73 -9.14 -16.34
CA PRO A 183 -17.63 -9.09 -17.49
C PRO A 183 -19.05 -9.54 -17.13
N SER A 184 -20.07 -8.97 -17.77
CA SER A 184 -21.45 -9.43 -17.66
C SER A 184 -21.80 -10.36 -18.81
N LEU A 185 -22.48 -11.47 -18.51
CA LEU A 185 -23.05 -12.40 -19.51
C LEU A 185 -24.48 -12.03 -19.92
N THR A 186 -25.10 -11.07 -19.21
CA THR A 186 -26.54 -10.79 -19.38
C THR A 186 -26.86 -9.38 -19.85
N LYS A 187 -26.00 -8.39 -19.52
CA LYS A 187 -26.28 -6.98 -19.78
C LYS A 187 -25.08 -6.25 -20.35
N PHE A 188 -25.33 -5.46 -21.38
CA PHE A 188 -24.38 -4.42 -21.81
C PHE A 188 -24.43 -3.25 -20.85
N ALA A 189 -23.29 -2.72 -20.49
CA ALA A 189 -23.16 -1.51 -19.68
C ALA A 189 -21.95 -0.68 -20.15
N ALA A 190 -22.12 0.64 -20.13
CA ALA A 190 -21.01 1.57 -20.36
C ALA A 190 -21.12 2.74 -19.37
N GLU A 191 -19.97 3.12 -18.81
CA GLU A 191 -19.82 4.30 -17.95
C GLU A 191 -18.67 5.13 -18.46
N ALA A 192 -18.88 6.46 -18.60
CA ALA A 192 -17.84 7.43 -18.88
C ALA A 192 -17.85 8.49 -17.77
N ASN A 193 -16.66 8.86 -17.30
CA ASN A 193 -16.49 9.89 -16.28
C ASN A 193 -15.45 10.91 -16.72
N LEU A 194 -15.73 12.19 -16.44
CA LEU A 194 -14.78 13.30 -16.56
C LEU A 194 -14.71 14.02 -15.21
N GLU A 195 -13.50 14.36 -14.80
CA GLU A 195 -13.24 14.98 -13.51
C GLU A 195 -12.19 16.09 -13.63
N PHE A 196 -12.42 17.19 -12.93
CA PHE A 196 -11.56 18.36 -12.89
C PHE A 196 -11.52 18.92 -11.48
N ASP A 197 -10.33 19.26 -10.99
CA ASP A 197 -10.17 19.91 -9.69
C ASP A 197 -9.48 21.28 -9.77
N SER A 198 -9.42 21.97 -8.63
CA SER A 198 -8.74 23.26 -8.51
C SER A 198 -7.20 23.16 -8.45
N GLN A 199 -6.64 21.94 -8.36
CA GLN A 199 -5.20 21.64 -8.40
C GLN A 199 -4.74 21.17 -9.81
N GLN A 200 -5.51 21.49 -10.85
CA GLN A 200 -5.24 21.16 -12.26
C GLN A 200 -5.39 19.67 -12.62
N LYS A 201 -6.07 18.88 -11.82
CA LYS A 201 -6.44 17.53 -12.20
C LYS A 201 -7.34 17.51 -13.42
N ARG A 202 -7.08 16.59 -14.31
CA ARG A 202 -7.90 16.27 -15.48
C ARG A 202 -7.93 14.77 -15.63
N ARG A 203 -9.04 14.16 -15.28
CA ARG A 203 -9.19 12.72 -15.36
C ARG A 203 -10.34 12.36 -16.26
N GLY A 204 -10.09 11.43 -17.20
CA GLY A 204 -11.10 10.81 -18.02
C GLY A 204 -11.10 9.31 -17.82
N SER A 205 -12.26 8.68 -17.67
CA SER A 205 -12.36 7.22 -17.63
C SER A 205 -13.51 6.71 -18.48
N LEU A 206 -13.32 5.51 -19.04
CA LEU A 206 -14.31 4.75 -19.79
C LEU A 206 -14.31 3.31 -19.30
N ASP A 207 -15.48 2.78 -18.99
CA ASP A 207 -15.71 1.39 -18.61
C ASP A 207 -16.87 0.85 -19.47
N ILE A 208 -16.63 -0.19 -20.25
CA ILE A 208 -17.57 -0.74 -21.19
C ILE A 208 -17.48 -2.27 -21.23
N GLY A 209 -18.62 -2.94 -21.26
CA GLY A 209 -18.65 -4.39 -21.36
C GLY A 209 -20.03 -4.95 -21.50
N GLY A 210 -20.11 -6.24 -21.79
CA GLY A 210 -21.35 -6.96 -21.92
C GLY A 210 -21.17 -8.34 -22.53
N PRO A 211 -22.27 -9.05 -22.84
CA PRO A 211 -22.22 -10.36 -23.47
C PRO A 211 -21.79 -10.25 -24.94
N ILE A 212 -21.01 -11.22 -25.39
CA ILE A 212 -20.79 -11.54 -26.81
C ILE A 212 -21.77 -12.66 -27.20
N THR A 213 -21.91 -13.67 -26.34
CA THR A 213 -22.90 -14.74 -26.38
C THR A 213 -23.47 -14.95 -24.98
N GLU A 214 -24.40 -15.90 -24.80
CA GLU A 214 -24.92 -16.27 -23.48
C GLU A 214 -23.82 -16.80 -22.53
N ASP A 215 -22.74 -17.36 -23.09
CA ASP A 215 -21.64 -17.97 -22.32
C ASP A 215 -20.36 -17.15 -22.32
N LEU A 216 -20.25 -16.13 -23.19
CA LEU A 216 -19.03 -15.34 -23.38
C LEU A 216 -19.29 -13.86 -23.14
N GLY A 217 -18.60 -13.27 -22.18
CA GLY A 217 -18.68 -11.86 -21.82
C GLY A 217 -17.31 -11.18 -21.84
N TRP A 218 -17.33 -9.87 -22.01
CA TRP A 218 -16.13 -9.03 -22.02
C TRP A 218 -16.33 -7.73 -21.27
N ARG A 219 -15.24 -7.13 -20.80
CA ARG A 219 -15.19 -5.79 -20.20
C ARG A 219 -13.85 -5.14 -20.49
N VAL A 220 -13.84 -3.83 -20.74
CA VAL A 220 -12.66 -3.01 -20.91
C VAL A 220 -12.85 -1.73 -20.11
N SER A 221 -11.83 -1.36 -19.33
CA SER A 221 -11.80 -0.10 -18.59
C SER A 221 -10.51 0.64 -18.94
N PHE A 222 -10.63 1.93 -19.24
CA PHE A 222 -9.51 2.83 -19.52
C PHE A 222 -9.61 4.07 -18.64
N THR A 223 -8.46 4.56 -18.17
CA THR A 223 -8.37 5.83 -17.44
C THR A 223 -7.11 6.56 -17.88
N ASP A 224 -7.25 7.86 -18.10
CA ASP A 224 -6.16 8.82 -18.24
C ASP A 224 -6.30 9.87 -17.14
N ASP A 225 -5.32 9.93 -16.24
CA ASP A 225 -5.31 10.80 -15.06
C ASP A 225 -4.07 11.68 -15.10
N GLY A 226 -4.25 12.99 -15.28
CA GLY A 226 -3.21 13.98 -15.24
C GLY A 226 -3.50 14.99 -14.13
N SER A 227 -2.63 15.07 -13.16
CA SER A 227 -2.78 15.95 -11.99
C SER A 227 -1.58 16.85 -11.83
N GLY A 228 -1.82 18.16 -11.63
CA GLY A 228 -0.87 19.03 -10.96
C GLY A 228 -0.87 18.75 -9.44
N SER A 229 -0.19 19.58 -8.71
CA SER A 229 -0.11 19.48 -7.26
C SER A 229 -0.28 20.85 -6.59
N TYR A 230 -0.67 20.83 -5.34
CA TYR A 230 -0.58 21.98 -4.44
C TYR A 230 0.87 22.47 -4.31
N TYR A 231 1.82 21.56 -4.28
CA TYR A 231 3.25 21.86 -4.21
C TYR A 231 3.79 22.35 -5.56
N HIS A 232 4.84 23.17 -5.53
CA HIS A 232 5.52 23.61 -6.74
C HIS A 232 6.16 22.41 -7.44
N ASP A 233 6.11 22.43 -8.78
CA ASP A 233 6.80 21.51 -9.68
C ASP A 233 6.44 20.00 -9.54
N MET A 234 5.53 19.65 -8.64
CA MET A 234 5.01 18.29 -8.51
C MET A 234 3.95 18.00 -9.58
N PHE A 235 4.01 16.82 -10.15
CA PHE A 235 3.01 16.32 -11.12
C PHE A 235 2.81 14.80 -11.00
N PHE A 236 1.68 14.36 -11.50
CA PHE A 236 1.33 12.96 -11.64
C PHE A 236 0.56 12.76 -12.96
N HIS A 237 0.97 11.77 -13.75
CA HIS A 237 0.23 11.37 -14.94
C HIS A 237 0.24 9.86 -15.08
N GLN A 238 -0.95 9.25 -15.14
CA GLN A 238 -1.12 7.81 -15.22
C GLN A 238 -2.14 7.44 -16.29
N GLN A 239 -1.75 6.55 -17.17
CA GLN A 239 -2.64 5.86 -18.11
C GLN A 239 -2.80 4.42 -17.67
N SER A 240 -4.03 3.98 -17.52
CA SER A 240 -4.37 2.63 -17.06
C SER A 240 -5.37 1.98 -18.01
N LEU A 241 -5.07 0.76 -18.42
CA LEU A 241 -5.96 -0.09 -19.21
C LEU A 241 -6.17 -1.41 -18.46
N PHE A 242 -7.42 -1.82 -18.35
CA PHE A 242 -7.82 -3.13 -17.85
C PHE A 242 -8.78 -3.78 -18.84
N ALA A 243 -8.63 -5.08 -19.07
CA ALA A 243 -9.53 -5.89 -19.87
C ALA A 243 -9.81 -7.23 -19.17
N ALA A 244 -11.05 -7.70 -19.30
CA ALA A 244 -11.47 -9.00 -18.78
C ALA A 244 -12.37 -9.71 -19.80
N VAL A 245 -12.23 -11.04 -19.87
CA VAL A 245 -13.08 -11.93 -20.66
C VAL A 245 -13.44 -13.12 -19.81
N ILE A 246 -14.72 -13.45 -19.73
CA ILE A 246 -15.23 -14.65 -19.10
C ILE A 246 -15.87 -15.57 -20.13
N ASP A 247 -15.55 -16.86 -20.08
CA ASP A 247 -16.10 -17.90 -20.93
C ASP A 247 -16.64 -19.04 -20.05
N GLN A 248 -17.95 -19.27 -20.10
CA GLN A 248 -18.62 -20.39 -19.47
C GLN A 248 -18.61 -21.58 -20.43
N ILE A 249 -17.48 -22.27 -20.57
CA ILE A 249 -17.25 -23.33 -21.55
C ILE A 249 -18.25 -24.47 -21.42
N THR A 250 -18.61 -24.82 -20.18
CA THR A 250 -19.70 -25.74 -19.84
C THR A 250 -20.40 -25.26 -18.57
N PRO A 251 -21.57 -25.74 -18.20
CA PRO A 251 -22.20 -25.40 -16.91
C PRO A 251 -21.35 -25.68 -15.66
N ARG A 252 -20.29 -26.45 -15.81
CA ARG A 252 -19.39 -26.81 -14.71
C ARG A 252 -17.98 -26.22 -14.84
N TYR A 253 -17.64 -25.64 -15.97
CA TYR A 253 -16.29 -25.15 -16.21
C TYR A 253 -16.29 -23.76 -16.83
N SER A 254 -15.67 -22.84 -16.16
CA SER A 254 -15.49 -21.45 -16.60
C SER A 254 -14.03 -21.03 -16.57
N VAL A 255 -13.70 -20.07 -17.43
CA VAL A 255 -12.40 -19.43 -17.51
C VAL A 255 -12.59 -17.93 -17.50
N LEU A 256 -11.93 -17.26 -16.56
CA LEU A 256 -11.81 -15.81 -16.53
C LEU A 256 -10.37 -15.44 -16.88
N LEU A 257 -10.23 -14.60 -17.89
CA LEU A 257 -8.97 -13.97 -18.28
C LEU A 257 -9.04 -12.49 -17.88
N THR A 258 -8.06 -11.99 -17.14
CA THR A 258 -7.92 -10.56 -16.87
C THR A 258 -6.51 -10.12 -17.21
N GLY A 259 -6.36 -8.85 -17.57
CA GLY A 259 -5.06 -8.27 -17.81
C GLY A 259 -5.13 -6.77 -17.99
N GLY A 260 -4.02 -6.11 -17.75
CA GLY A 260 -3.94 -4.68 -17.88
C GLY A 260 -2.53 -4.15 -17.68
N PHE A 261 -2.39 -2.85 -17.84
CA PHE A 261 -1.15 -2.15 -17.54
C PHE A 261 -1.45 -0.75 -17.02
N GLU A 262 -0.50 -0.22 -16.29
CA GLU A 262 -0.42 1.14 -15.78
C GLU A 262 0.90 1.73 -16.25
N ASN A 263 0.83 2.88 -16.92
CA ASN A 263 2.00 3.64 -17.36
C ASN A 263 1.95 5.00 -16.64
N THR A 264 2.90 5.22 -15.75
CA THR A 264 2.86 6.37 -14.82
C THR A 264 4.14 7.17 -14.91
N THR A 265 4.01 8.49 -14.98
CA THR A 265 5.09 9.45 -14.76
C THR A 265 4.73 10.37 -13.61
N TYR A 266 5.68 10.59 -12.71
CA TYR A 266 5.40 11.36 -11.49
C TYR A 266 6.70 11.93 -10.91
N ARG A 267 6.57 12.76 -9.90
CA ARG A 267 7.70 13.14 -9.04
C ARG A 267 7.47 12.65 -7.62
N GLU A 268 8.55 12.28 -6.98
CA GLU A 268 8.60 12.01 -5.55
C GLU A 268 9.00 13.29 -4.79
N ASN A 269 8.79 13.30 -3.49
CA ASN A 269 9.26 14.36 -2.61
C ASN A 269 9.44 13.83 -1.19
N ASP A 270 10.45 14.33 -0.48
CA ASP A 270 10.72 13.99 0.92
C ASP A 270 10.00 14.90 1.92
N GLY A 271 9.19 15.86 1.41
CA GLY A 271 8.46 16.77 2.27
C GLY A 271 9.28 17.97 2.74
N ILE A 272 9.12 18.33 4.01
CA ILE A 272 9.76 19.48 4.67
C ILE A 272 10.74 18.95 5.70
N ASN A 273 12.00 19.33 5.56
CA ASN A 273 13.09 18.99 6.48
C ASN A 273 13.13 19.89 7.73
N ARG A 274 14.10 19.67 8.63
CA ARG A 274 14.36 20.44 9.84
C ARG A 274 13.14 20.55 10.74
N VAL A 275 12.44 19.46 10.93
CA VAL A 275 11.22 19.42 11.71
C VAL A 275 11.50 19.79 13.16
N ASN A 276 10.73 20.74 13.67
CA ASN A 276 10.72 21.13 15.08
C ASN A 276 9.29 21.50 15.48
N GLN A 277 9.04 21.64 16.78
CA GLN A 277 7.68 21.93 17.24
C GLN A 277 7.14 23.26 16.70
N GLY A 278 7.97 24.27 16.50
CA GLY A 278 7.58 25.56 15.91
C GLY A 278 7.14 25.43 14.46
N LEU A 279 7.77 24.54 13.67
CA LEU A 279 7.36 24.25 12.31
C LEU A 279 5.99 23.53 12.31
N ILE A 280 5.80 22.59 13.20
CA ILE A 280 4.53 21.87 13.36
C ILE A 280 3.41 22.81 13.78
N ASP A 281 3.61 23.60 14.82
CA ASP A 281 2.55 24.39 15.45
C ASP A 281 2.12 25.59 14.62
N ASN A 282 3.09 26.28 14.03
CA ASN A 282 2.82 27.56 13.38
C ASN A 282 3.56 27.80 12.05
N GLY A 283 4.34 26.82 11.54
CA GLY A 283 5.07 26.94 10.28
C GLY A 283 6.41 27.69 10.36
N THR A 284 6.95 27.87 11.56
CA THR A 284 8.24 28.53 11.76
C THR A 284 9.37 27.58 11.36
N TYR A 285 10.02 27.88 10.26
CA TYR A 285 11.12 27.11 9.68
C TYR A 285 12.46 27.70 10.10
N LEU A 286 13.43 26.84 10.43
CA LEU A 286 14.79 27.26 10.82
C LEU A 286 15.65 27.48 9.57
N THR A 287 16.19 28.68 9.42
CA THR A 287 17.04 29.09 8.28
C THR A 287 18.52 28.92 8.57
N GLY A 288 19.33 28.78 7.52
CA GLY A 288 20.75 28.59 7.62
C GLY A 288 21.26 27.59 6.58
N GLY A 289 22.53 27.31 6.60
CA GLY A 289 23.18 26.41 5.65
C GLY A 289 24.38 25.71 6.23
N PRO A 290 25.13 24.98 5.42
CA PRO A 290 26.37 24.32 5.85
C PRO A 290 27.31 25.30 6.50
N VAL A 291 28.02 24.86 7.54
CA VAL A 291 29.04 25.69 8.22
C VAL A 291 30.08 26.17 7.20
N PRO A 292 30.45 27.48 7.21
CA PRO A 292 31.44 27.99 6.29
C PRO A 292 32.76 27.22 6.36
N GLY A 293 33.28 26.83 5.20
CA GLY A 293 34.52 26.07 5.08
C GLY A 293 34.36 24.55 5.00
N GLN A 294 33.15 24.02 5.13
CA GLN A 294 32.89 22.64 4.73
C GLN A 294 32.98 22.50 3.21
N SER A 295 33.69 21.49 2.76
CA SER A 295 33.71 21.15 1.33
C SER A 295 32.34 20.57 0.92
N PRO A 296 31.86 20.81 -0.31
CA PRO A 296 30.70 20.07 -0.85
C PRO A 296 30.84 18.56 -0.73
N SER A 297 32.07 18.04 -0.76
CA SER A 297 32.33 16.59 -0.54
C SER A 297 32.11 16.12 0.90
N ASP A 298 32.08 17.03 1.86
CA ASP A 298 31.86 16.71 3.26
C ASP A 298 30.37 16.84 3.66
N LEU A 299 29.53 17.24 2.72
CA LEU A 299 28.10 17.37 2.93
C LEU A 299 27.44 15.97 2.78
N GLY A 300 26.66 15.60 3.76
CA GLY A 300 26.00 14.30 3.83
C GLY A 300 25.77 13.86 5.26
N PHE A 301 25.86 12.59 5.52
CA PHE A 301 25.80 12.08 6.89
C PHE A 301 26.80 12.81 7.79
N GLY A 302 26.30 13.43 8.85
CA GLY A 302 27.14 14.20 9.77
C GLY A 302 27.39 15.66 9.38
N THR A 303 26.75 16.17 8.34
CA THR A 303 26.87 17.59 7.98
C THR A 303 26.36 18.49 9.09
N THR A 304 27.13 19.52 9.40
CA THR A 304 26.76 20.52 10.40
C THR A 304 26.12 21.73 9.72
N ILE A 305 25.01 22.20 10.27
CA ILE A 305 24.29 23.37 9.78
C ILE A 305 24.48 24.53 10.74
N ASP A 306 24.83 25.71 10.21
CA ASP A 306 24.82 26.99 10.93
C ASP A 306 23.44 27.63 10.81
N LEU A 307 22.70 27.64 11.91
CA LEU A 307 21.36 28.24 11.95
C LEU A 307 21.46 29.75 12.07
N THR A 308 20.96 30.45 11.08
CA THR A 308 21.02 31.92 10.99
C THR A 308 19.78 32.63 11.52
N GLY A 309 18.67 31.89 11.71
CA GLY A 309 17.42 32.46 12.18
C GLY A 309 16.21 31.57 11.92
N SER A 310 15.06 32.17 11.75
CA SER A 310 13.83 31.49 11.39
C SER A 310 12.91 32.36 10.52
N THR A 311 12.06 31.71 9.73
CA THR A 311 11.08 32.38 8.86
C THR A 311 9.79 31.57 8.77
N GLN A 312 8.74 32.20 8.22
CA GLN A 312 7.55 31.45 7.81
C GLN A 312 7.80 30.82 6.45
N LEU A 313 7.77 29.48 6.40
CA LEU A 313 7.95 28.77 5.15
C LEU A 313 6.73 28.96 4.23
N ASN A 314 7.00 29.18 2.95
CA ASN A 314 5.93 29.14 1.95
C ASN A 314 5.25 27.75 1.99
N PRO A 315 3.93 27.69 2.19
CA PRO A 315 3.25 26.42 2.37
C PRO A 315 3.28 25.48 1.17
N ARG A 316 3.71 25.94 0.02
CA ARG A 316 3.86 25.15 -1.22
C ARG A 316 5.26 24.63 -1.44
N THR A 317 6.20 24.98 -0.56
CA THR A 317 7.60 24.55 -0.66
C THR A 317 7.78 23.20 0.05
N ILE A 318 8.41 22.30 -0.64
CA ILE A 318 8.92 21.01 -0.18
C ILE A 318 10.32 20.84 -0.73
N ILE A 319 11.02 19.79 -0.32
CA ILE A 319 12.21 19.35 -1.04
C ILE A 319 11.74 18.90 -2.42
N ASP A 320 12.26 19.54 -3.44
CA ASP A 320 11.79 19.39 -4.82
C ASP A 320 12.93 18.91 -5.70
N GLU A 321 12.59 18.02 -6.61
CA GLU A 321 13.53 17.53 -7.61
C GLU A 321 13.89 18.64 -8.59
N PRO A 322 15.13 18.70 -9.09
CA PRO A 322 15.48 19.61 -10.17
C PRO A 322 14.60 19.40 -11.40
N ALA A 323 14.39 20.49 -12.12
CA ALA A 323 13.62 20.46 -13.35
C ALA A 323 14.16 19.41 -14.33
N GLY A 324 13.26 18.57 -14.83
CA GLY A 324 13.59 17.49 -15.77
C GLY A 324 13.87 16.12 -15.15
N THR A 325 13.81 16.02 -13.82
CA THR A 325 13.87 14.73 -13.10
C THR A 325 12.48 14.17 -12.83
N GLY A 326 12.39 12.96 -12.30
CA GLY A 326 11.16 12.30 -11.92
C GLY A 326 11.21 10.79 -12.15
N ALA A 327 10.11 10.16 -11.84
CA ALA A 327 9.93 8.72 -11.96
C ALA A 327 9.07 8.35 -13.17
N HIS A 328 9.33 7.17 -13.70
CA HIS A 328 8.49 6.53 -14.70
C HIS A 328 8.34 5.05 -14.35
N ALA A 329 7.12 4.55 -14.33
CA ALA A 329 6.82 3.16 -14.06
C ALA A 329 5.86 2.59 -15.12
N LEU A 330 6.21 1.40 -15.62
CA LEU A 330 5.31 0.53 -16.36
C LEU A 330 5.04 -0.69 -15.50
N HIS A 331 3.79 -0.86 -15.07
CA HIS A 331 3.32 -2.00 -14.31
C HIS A 331 2.27 -2.76 -15.12
N ALA A 332 2.42 -4.06 -15.28
CA ALA A 332 1.50 -4.87 -16.08
C ALA A 332 1.15 -6.17 -15.36
N LYS A 333 -0.13 -6.51 -15.36
CA LYS A 333 -0.67 -7.70 -14.70
C LYS A 333 -1.48 -8.54 -15.68
N GLY A 334 -1.45 -9.85 -15.49
CA GLY A 334 -2.27 -10.80 -16.22
C GLY A 334 -2.69 -11.97 -15.33
N GLN A 335 -3.92 -12.45 -15.50
CA GLN A 335 -4.44 -13.51 -14.67
C GLN A 335 -5.34 -14.45 -15.46
N ILE A 336 -5.24 -15.74 -15.19
CA ILE A 336 -6.10 -16.80 -15.71
C ILE A 336 -6.70 -17.53 -14.53
N ILE A 337 -8.02 -17.44 -14.37
CA ILE A 337 -8.74 -18.13 -13.31
C ILE A 337 -9.65 -19.18 -13.94
N GLN A 338 -9.45 -20.42 -13.59
CA GLN A 338 -10.18 -21.57 -14.07
C GLN A 338 -10.98 -22.16 -12.91
N THR A 339 -12.28 -22.30 -13.06
CA THR A 339 -13.17 -22.89 -12.04
C THR A 339 -13.85 -24.12 -12.61
N PHE A 340 -13.64 -25.26 -11.97
CA PHE A 340 -14.29 -26.52 -12.33
C PHE A 340 -15.13 -27.05 -11.16
N ASN A 341 -16.44 -26.99 -11.29
CA ASN A 341 -17.41 -27.53 -10.34
C ASN A 341 -17.70 -29.01 -10.65
N ALA A 342 -16.89 -29.93 -10.11
CA ALA A 342 -17.04 -31.36 -10.38
C ALA A 342 -18.37 -31.90 -9.84
N THR A 343 -18.76 -31.46 -8.63
CA THR A 343 -20.05 -31.71 -8.00
C THR A 343 -20.51 -30.44 -7.27
N GLU A 344 -21.71 -30.46 -6.67
CA GLU A 344 -22.16 -29.36 -5.79
C GLU A 344 -21.30 -29.18 -4.53
N SER A 345 -20.60 -30.24 -4.12
CA SER A 345 -19.76 -30.24 -2.92
C SER A 345 -18.26 -30.26 -3.17
N PHE A 346 -17.83 -30.37 -4.43
CA PHE A 346 -16.42 -30.39 -4.79
C PHE A 346 -16.12 -29.52 -6.00
N SER A 347 -15.23 -28.55 -5.83
CA SER A 347 -14.74 -27.71 -6.91
C SER A 347 -13.21 -27.58 -6.89
N ILE A 348 -12.65 -27.30 -8.05
CA ILE A 348 -11.24 -27.01 -8.25
C ILE A 348 -11.15 -25.62 -8.85
N VAL A 349 -10.33 -24.77 -8.22
CA VAL A 349 -10.01 -23.43 -8.72
C VAL A 349 -8.50 -23.37 -8.98
N ASN A 350 -8.12 -23.12 -10.23
CA ASN A 350 -6.72 -22.85 -10.57
C ASN A 350 -6.56 -21.39 -10.99
N ASN A 351 -5.62 -20.69 -10.37
CA ASN A 351 -5.35 -19.30 -10.60
C ASN A 351 -3.87 -19.14 -10.98
N THR A 352 -3.60 -18.62 -12.19
CA THR A 352 -2.27 -18.30 -12.66
C THR A 352 -2.14 -16.80 -12.81
N PHE A 353 -1.16 -16.22 -12.18
CA PHE A 353 -0.92 -14.79 -12.12
C PHE A 353 0.45 -14.44 -12.70
N TYR A 354 0.51 -13.36 -13.43
CA TYR A 354 1.73 -12.73 -13.93
C TYR A 354 1.72 -11.26 -13.54
N ASP A 355 2.83 -10.81 -12.97
CA ASP A 355 3.06 -9.44 -12.54
C ASP A 355 4.41 -8.98 -13.06
N TYR A 356 4.47 -7.80 -13.65
CA TYR A 356 5.67 -7.25 -14.29
C TYR A 356 5.80 -5.78 -13.97
N MET A 357 7.00 -5.35 -13.57
CA MET A 357 7.34 -3.95 -13.36
C MET A 357 8.65 -3.58 -14.04
N ASN A 358 8.64 -2.39 -14.64
CA ASN A 358 9.84 -1.69 -15.06
C ASN A 358 9.70 -0.24 -14.60
N ARG A 359 10.56 0.18 -13.68
CA ARG A 359 10.51 1.50 -13.07
C ARG A 359 11.91 2.11 -13.05
N TYR A 360 12.01 3.38 -13.26
CA TYR A 360 13.13 4.18 -12.82
C TYR A 360 12.65 5.40 -12.04
N ASN A 361 13.47 5.86 -11.12
CA ASN A 361 13.23 7.05 -10.34
C ASN A 361 14.53 7.81 -10.16
N GLN A 362 14.43 9.12 -10.05
CA GLN A 362 15.51 10.01 -9.66
C GLN A 362 14.96 11.08 -8.74
N THR A 363 15.44 11.12 -7.53
CA THR A 363 15.00 12.04 -6.48
C THR A 363 15.93 13.23 -6.30
N GLU A 364 15.49 14.21 -5.53
CA GLU A 364 16.17 15.44 -5.20
C GLU A 364 17.43 15.24 -4.36
N ASP A 365 17.51 14.14 -3.64
CA ASP A 365 18.61 13.83 -2.71
C ASP A 365 19.76 13.06 -3.36
N TYR A 366 19.84 13.06 -4.68
CA TYR A 366 20.79 12.27 -5.49
C TYR A 366 20.59 10.75 -5.41
N TYR A 367 19.45 10.33 -4.95
CA TYR A 367 19.05 8.96 -5.02
C TYR A 367 18.43 8.65 -6.40
N ALA A 368 18.91 7.60 -7.02
CA ALA A 368 18.31 7.08 -8.23
C ALA A 368 18.14 5.57 -8.10
N ASP A 369 16.97 5.06 -8.40
CA ASP A 369 16.72 3.64 -8.39
C ASP A 369 16.02 3.16 -9.68
N THR A 370 16.20 1.89 -9.97
CA THR A 370 15.62 1.26 -11.15
C THR A 370 15.26 -0.18 -10.84
N ALA A 371 13.98 -0.50 -10.92
CA ALA A 371 13.51 -1.88 -10.99
C ALA A 371 13.44 -2.28 -12.45
N LYS A 372 14.36 -3.16 -12.88
CA LYS A 372 14.53 -3.50 -14.28
C LYS A 372 13.91 -4.81 -14.67
N GLY A 373 12.75 -4.75 -15.34
CA GLY A 373 12.15 -5.95 -15.90
C GLY A 373 11.87 -7.01 -14.85
N SER A 374 11.57 -6.55 -13.62
CA SER A 374 11.18 -7.42 -12.52
C SER A 374 9.84 -8.08 -12.82
N TYR A 375 9.68 -9.34 -12.47
CA TYR A 375 8.44 -10.06 -12.72
C TYR A 375 8.19 -11.18 -11.71
N THR A 376 6.93 -11.50 -11.55
CA THR A 376 6.48 -12.67 -10.78
C THR A 376 5.55 -13.53 -11.61
N ILE A 377 5.68 -14.83 -11.49
CA ILE A 377 4.73 -15.83 -11.97
C ILE A 377 4.31 -16.66 -10.77
N GLU A 378 3.01 -16.72 -10.53
CA GLU A 378 2.45 -17.53 -9.44
C GLU A 378 1.31 -18.41 -9.97
N ASN A 379 1.25 -19.66 -9.53
CA ASN A 379 0.13 -20.55 -9.75
C ASN A 379 -0.36 -21.09 -8.41
N LYS A 380 -1.66 -21.04 -8.21
CA LYS A 380 -2.36 -21.56 -7.04
C LYS A 380 -3.47 -22.47 -7.50
N THR A 381 -3.56 -23.64 -6.88
CA THR A 381 -4.67 -24.58 -7.09
C THR A 381 -5.33 -24.88 -5.78
N ASP A 382 -6.62 -24.60 -5.70
CA ASP A 382 -7.49 -24.86 -4.55
C ASP A 382 -8.42 -26.04 -4.85
N PHE A 383 -8.50 -26.97 -3.92
CA PHE A 383 -9.46 -28.07 -3.89
C PHE A 383 -10.45 -27.81 -2.77
N LYS A 384 -11.67 -27.40 -3.13
CA LYS A 384 -12.72 -27.03 -2.18
C LYS A 384 -13.71 -28.17 -2.01
N LEU A 385 -13.90 -28.58 -0.78
CA LEU A 385 -14.73 -29.74 -0.46
C LEU A 385 -15.70 -29.43 0.71
N LYS A 386 -16.99 -29.68 0.52
CA LYS A 386 -18.02 -29.56 1.56
C LYS A 386 -18.67 -30.94 1.81
N PHE A 387 -18.76 -31.37 3.05
CA PHE A 387 -19.43 -32.60 3.43
C PHE A 387 -19.94 -32.55 4.88
N ALA A 388 -20.84 -33.44 5.22
CA ALA A 388 -21.33 -33.59 6.58
C ALA A 388 -20.95 -34.98 7.13
N THR A 389 -20.61 -35.00 8.41
CA THR A 389 -20.51 -36.21 9.21
C THR A 389 -21.65 -36.23 10.24
N GLY A 390 -21.79 -37.32 10.98
CA GLY A 390 -22.86 -37.43 11.98
C GLY A 390 -22.76 -36.40 13.14
N TRP A 391 -21.66 -35.65 13.24
CA TRP A 391 -21.36 -34.74 14.35
C TRP A 391 -20.89 -33.33 13.92
N ALA A 392 -20.56 -33.10 12.65
CA ALA A 392 -20.17 -31.80 12.15
C ALA A 392 -20.38 -31.64 10.64
N ASN A 393 -20.58 -30.41 10.20
CA ASN A 393 -20.39 -30.01 8.80
C ASN A 393 -18.93 -29.57 8.60
N HIS A 394 -18.37 -29.90 7.44
CA HIS A 394 -16.99 -29.66 7.10
C HIS A 394 -16.91 -28.83 5.80
N ASP A 395 -16.18 -27.74 5.87
CA ASP A 395 -15.75 -26.94 4.72
C ASP A 395 -14.22 -26.97 4.67
N ILE A 396 -13.65 -27.44 3.58
CA ILE A 396 -12.20 -27.58 3.39
C ILE A 396 -11.78 -26.82 2.15
N ASP A 397 -10.68 -26.09 2.28
CA ASP A 397 -9.88 -25.56 1.18
C ASP A 397 -8.44 -26.07 1.35
N ALA A 398 -8.01 -26.95 0.46
CA ALA A 398 -6.66 -27.51 0.47
C ALA A 398 -6.03 -27.33 -0.89
N GLY A 399 -4.75 -27.08 -0.93
CA GLY A 399 -4.13 -26.85 -2.21
C GLY A 399 -2.62 -26.72 -2.17
N PHE A 400 -2.10 -26.25 -3.29
CA PHE A 400 -0.68 -25.96 -3.44
C PHE A 400 -0.49 -24.64 -4.17
N THR A 401 0.65 -23.98 -3.89
CA THR A 401 1.10 -22.78 -4.59
C THR A 401 2.53 -22.98 -5.09
N TYR A 402 2.83 -22.36 -6.22
CA TYR A 402 4.21 -22.16 -6.67
C TYR A 402 4.36 -20.73 -7.16
N ARG A 403 5.33 -20.02 -6.59
CA ARG A 403 5.67 -18.65 -6.94
C ARG A 403 7.12 -18.55 -7.35
N TYR A 404 7.38 -17.90 -8.46
CA TYR A 404 8.70 -17.48 -8.88
C TYR A 404 8.69 -15.95 -9.03
N ALA A 405 9.61 -15.27 -8.34
CA ALA A 405 9.80 -13.84 -8.45
C ALA A 405 11.26 -13.53 -8.81
N HIS A 406 11.43 -12.75 -9.86
CA HIS A 406 12.71 -12.17 -10.27
C HIS A 406 12.66 -10.66 -10.03
N VAL A 407 13.61 -10.14 -9.28
CA VAL A 407 13.76 -8.72 -9.02
C VAL A 407 15.18 -8.30 -9.27
N LEU A 408 15.35 -7.32 -10.15
CA LEU A 408 16.61 -6.60 -10.33
C LEU A 408 16.39 -5.15 -9.94
N SER A 409 16.90 -4.80 -8.78
CA SER A 409 16.91 -3.44 -8.26
C SER A 409 18.31 -2.87 -8.36
N ILE A 410 18.42 -1.71 -8.99
CA ILE A 410 19.68 -1.00 -9.19
C ILE A 410 19.55 0.34 -8.48
N GLN A 411 20.39 0.56 -7.49
CA GLN A 411 20.40 1.79 -6.72
C GLN A 411 21.70 2.54 -6.93
N ASN A 412 21.56 3.85 -7.04
CA ASN A 412 22.65 4.79 -6.91
C ASN A 412 22.32 5.73 -5.74
N PHE A 413 22.97 5.49 -4.62
CA PHE A 413 22.80 6.25 -3.41
C PHE A 413 24.14 6.79 -2.97
N VAL A 414 24.32 8.09 -3.02
CA VAL A 414 25.57 8.73 -2.63
C VAL A 414 25.49 9.30 -1.24
N ASN A 415 24.41 10.01 -0.95
CA ASN A 415 24.17 10.68 0.32
C ASN A 415 22.75 11.21 0.34
N GLU A 416 22.10 11.22 1.50
CA GLU A 416 20.83 11.92 1.71
C GLU A 416 21.06 13.24 2.46
N PRO A 417 21.47 14.31 1.76
CA PRO A 417 21.81 15.58 2.41
C PRO A 417 20.59 16.44 2.71
N VAL A 418 19.43 15.86 2.72
CA VAL A 418 18.12 16.54 2.76
C VAL A 418 17.98 17.56 3.89
N SER A 419 18.68 17.38 5.00
CA SER A 419 18.66 18.33 6.12
C SER A 419 19.42 19.61 5.88
N ILE A 420 20.37 19.63 4.94
CA ILE A 420 21.22 20.81 4.68
C ILE A 420 20.53 21.88 3.83
N PHE A 421 19.52 21.48 3.06
CA PHE A 421 18.81 22.43 2.22
C PHE A 421 18.04 23.43 3.07
N ASP A 422 18.24 24.72 2.80
CA ASP A 422 17.42 25.78 3.36
C ASP A 422 16.22 26.00 2.45
N LEU A 423 15.08 25.42 2.77
CA LEU A 423 13.85 25.52 1.96
C LEU A 423 13.30 26.94 1.88
N SER A 424 13.78 27.87 2.68
CA SER A 424 13.44 29.29 2.57
C SER A 424 14.28 30.04 1.54
N ALA A 425 15.39 29.45 1.10
CA ALA A 425 16.26 30.00 0.08
C ALA A 425 15.79 29.65 -1.33
N ASN A 426 16.35 30.29 -2.34
CA ASN A 426 16.07 29.94 -3.71
C ASN A 426 16.63 28.55 -4.02
N PRO A 427 15.84 27.59 -4.55
CA PRO A 427 16.33 26.26 -4.89
C PRO A 427 17.57 26.24 -5.79
N SER A 428 17.73 27.23 -6.66
CA SER A 428 18.95 27.36 -7.48
C SER A 428 20.23 27.62 -6.70
N THR A 429 20.11 27.96 -5.41
CA THR A 429 21.27 28.19 -4.51
C THR A 429 21.58 26.98 -3.64
N TRP A 430 20.80 25.91 -3.72
CA TRP A 430 21.07 24.69 -2.99
C TRP A 430 22.32 24.03 -3.54
N VAL A 431 23.27 23.84 -2.67
CA VAL A 431 24.52 23.15 -3.01
C VAL A 431 24.33 21.67 -2.72
N PHE A 432 24.37 20.89 -3.76
CA PHE A 432 24.25 19.45 -3.64
C PHE A 432 25.62 18.84 -3.31
N PRO A 433 25.71 17.97 -2.30
CA PRO A 433 26.94 17.33 -1.92
C PRO A 433 27.53 16.53 -3.06
N GLY A 434 28.83 16.62 -3.24
CA GLY A 434 29.57 15.76 -4.13
C GLY A 434 29.27 15.95 -5.62
N SER A 435 28.68 17.10 -6.04
CA SER A 435 28.47 17.38 -7.47
C SER A 435 29.78 17.35 -8.27
N ASP A 436 30.91 17.66 -7.63
CA ASP A 436 32.27 17.60 -8.18
C ASP A 436 32.92 16.21 -7.99
N GLN A 437 32.57 15.45 -6.93
CA GLN A 437 33.02 14.07 -6.74
C GLN A 437 32.22 13.06 -7.52
N PHE A 438 31.01 13.39 -7.80
CA PHE A 438 30.08 12.60 -8.61
C PHE A 438 30.70 12.21 -9.95
N TYR A 439 31.65 12.97 -10.45
CA TYR A 439 32.20 12.82 -11.79
C TYR A 439 33.64 12.34 -11.81
N SER A 440 34.34 12.35 -10.69
CA SER A 440 35.75 11.90 -10.62
C SER A 440 35.82 10.43 -10.27
N GLY A 441 36.02 9.60 -11.27
CA GLY A 441 36.22 8.15 -11.09
C GLY A 441 35.00 7.28 -11.44
N ALA A 442 34.04 7.86 -12.13
CA ALA A 442 32.83 7.19 -12.55
C ALA A 442 33.07 6.14 -13.66
N VAL A 443 32.41 5.00 -13.58
CA VAL A 443 32.40 3.98 -14.64
C VAL A 443 31.16 4.14 -15.50
N PRO A 444 31.30 4.00 -16.81
CA PRO A 444 30.14 3.98 -17.68
C PRO A 444 29.13 2.91 -17.24
N TYR A 445 27.91 3.34 -16.97
CA TYR A 445 26.80 2.45 -16.66
C TYR A 445 26.66 1.27 -17.64
N THR A 446 26.88 1.56 -18.92
CA THR A 446 26.87 0.55 -19.99
C THR A 446 27.95 -0.52 -19.85
N ALA A 447 29.06 -0.26 -19.15
CA ALA A 447 30.13 -1.23 -18.93
C ALA A 447 29.78 -2.22 -17.80
N ALA A 448 29.05 -1.77 -16.77
CA ALA A 448 28.61 -2.62 -15.66
C ALA A 448 27.42 -3.52 -16.04
N PHE A 449 26.52 -3.05 -16.91
CA PHE A 449 25.24 -3.71 -17.21
C PHE A 449 25.07 -4.13 -18.69
N GLY A 450 26.12 -4.11 -19.49
CA GLY A 450 26.01 -4.41 -20.91
C GLY A 450 25.18 -3.35 -21.67
N HIS A 451 24.33 -3.76 -22.59
CA HIS A 451 23.60 -2.87 -23.50
C HIS A 451 22.40 -2.12 -22.87
N VAL A 452 22.35 -1.96 -21.59
CA VAL A 452 21.23 -1.30 -20.92
C VAL A 452 21.49 0.20 -20.86
N GLN A 453 21.01 0.87 -21.86
CA GLN A 453 20.80 2.31 -21.79
C GLN A 453 19.57 2.57 -20.90
N TYR A 454 19.77 2.79 -19.64
CA TYR A 454 18.86 3.64 -18.88
C TYR A 454 19.41 5.05 -19.04
N GLY A 455 18.76 5.82 -19.89
CA GLY A 455 18.89 7.25 -19.82
C GLY A 455 18.30 7.63 -18.47
N LEU A 456 19.15 7.87 -17.49
CA LEU A 456 18.76 8.62 -16.30
C LEU A 456 18.50 10.05 -16.81
N PRO A 457 17.26 10.52 -16.84
CA PRO A 457 16.97 11.81 -17.41
C PRO A 457 17.58 12.92 -16.57
N GLY A 458 18.07 13.93 -17.25
CA GLY A 458 18.29 15.26 -16.70
C GLY A 458 19.64 15.50 -16.01
N ARG A 459 19.84 15.10 -14.79
CA ARG A 459 21.03 15.49 -14.00
C ARG A 459 22.35 14.91 -14.48
N PHE A 460 22.28 13.79 -15.12
CA PHE A 460 23.43 13.09 -15.67
C PHE A 460 23.53 13.24 -17.21
N GLU A 461 22.58 13.98 -17.83
CA GLU A 461 22.71 14.43 -19.21
C GLU A 461 23.86 15.44 -19.31
N GLY A 462 24.84 15.10 -20.08
CA GLY A 462 26.02 15.96 -20.27
C GLY A 462 27.30 15.39 -19.65
N VAL A 463 27.19 14.32 -18.87
CA VAL A 463 28.36 13.53 -18.47
C VAL A 463 28.67 12.54 -19.59
N PRO A 464 29.80 12.66 -20.27
CA PRO A 464 30.15 11.74 -21.33
C PRO A 464 30.16 10.28 -20.83
N GLY A 465 29.22 9.46 -21.30
CA GLY A 465 29.18 8.04 -21.01
C GLY A 465 28.08 7.55 -20.07
N GLY A 466 27.26 8.44 -19.46
CA GLY A 466 26.23 8.03 -18.49
C GLY A 466 26.88 7.29 -17.32
N TYR A 467 27.29 8.01 -16.29
CA TYR A 467 28.14 7.44 -15.24
C TYR A 467 27.35 7.16 -13.97
N PHE A 468 27.57 5.99 -13.37
CA PHE A 468 27.36 5.75 -11.95
C PHE A 468 28.55 6.25 -11.13
N ILE A 469 28.25 6.71 -9.96
CA ILE A 469 29.24 7.25 -9.04
C ILE A 469 29.58 6.20 -8.02
N GLY A 470 30.87 5.98 -7.87
CA GLY A 470 31.36 5.11 -6.82
C GLY A 470 31.10 5.74 -5.43
N GLY A 471 30.54 4.97 -4.55
CA GLY A 471 30.39 5.36 -3.15
C GLY A 471 29.48 4.44 -2.35
N PHE A 472 28.22 4.30 -2.70
CA PHE A 472 27.29 3.50 -1.92
C PHE A 472 26.19 2.88 -2.81
N LEU A 473 26.55 1.91 -3.60
CA LEU A 473 25.59 1.07 -4.32
C LEU A 473 25.12 -0.12 -3.46
N ASN A 474 25.12 0.06 -2.18
CA ASN A 474 24.86 -0.97 -1.19
C ASN A 474 23.43 -1.54 -1.18
N GLY A 475 22.56 -1.00 -2.02
CA GLY A 475 21.21 -1.51 -2.22
C GLY A 475 20.99 -2.21 -3.55
N THR A 476 21.98 -2.27 -4.48
CA THR A 476 21.82 -2.97 -5.76
C THR A 476 21.76 -4.47 -5.53
N ALA A 477 20.68 -5.09 -6.00
CA ALA A 477 20.44 -6.51 -5.80
C ALA A 477 19.71 -7.15 -6.96
N GLU A 478 20.16 -8.33 -7.36
CA GLU A 478 19.39 -9.26 -8.17
C GLU A 478 18.96 -10.42 -7.29
N SER A 479 17.67 -10.70 -7.21
CA SER A 479 17.15 -11.81 -6.44
C SER A 479 16.16 -12.63 -7.23
N ASN A 480 16.26 -13.95 -7.09
CA ASN A 480 15.31 -14.91 -7.63
C ASN A 480 14.76 -15.73 -6.46
N LEU A 481 13.47 -15.55 -6.18
CA LEU A 481 12.79 -16.28 -5.14
C LEU A 481 11.88 -17.33 -5.76
N GLN A 482 12.02 -18.57 -5.29
CA GLN A 482 11.11 -19.66 -5.59
C GLN A 482 10.44 -20.11 -4.31
N ASP A 483 9.12 -20.17 -4.28
CA ASP A 483 8.34 -20.59 -3.13
C ASP A 483 7.35 -21.68 -3.57
N ALA A 484 7.51 -22.87 -3.04
CA ALA A 484 6.61 -24.00 -3.25
C ALA A 484 5.96 -24.40 -1.93
N ALA A 485 4.64 -24.45 -1.90
CA ALA A 485 3.91 -24.72 -0.67
C ALA A 485 2.70 -25.62 -0.87
N ILE A 486 2.32 -26.26 0.24
CA ILE A 486 1.04 -26.94 0.44
C ILE A 486 0.31 -26.31 1.61
N PHE A 487 -1.00 -26.23 1.52
CA PHE A 487 -1.83 -25.67 2.59
C PHE A 487 -3.15 -26.43 2.75
N LEU A 488 -3.72 -26.31 3.93
CA LEU A 488 -5.05 -26.79 4.30
C LEU A 488 -5.71 -25.74 5.21
N GLU A 489 -6.91 -25.31 4.85
CA GLU A 489 -7.82 -24.57 5.72
C GLU A 489 -9.09 -25.39 5.92
N HIS A 490 -9.52 -25.59 7.15
CA HIS A 490 -10.63 -26.44 7.49
C HIS A 490 -11.54 -25.81 8.55
N ARG A 491 -12.81 -25.64 8.21
CA ARG A 491 -13.87 -25.28 9.15
C ARG A 491 -14.68 -26.50 9.52
N MET A 492 -14.81 -26.74 10.80
CA MET A 492 -15.72 -27.74 11.39
C MET A 492 -16.84 -27.03 12.13
N GLN A 493 -18.07 -27.14 11.66
CA GLN A 493 -19.24 -26.60 12.33
C GLN A 493 -19.94 -27.71 13.10
N PHE A 494 -19.79 -27.69 14.44
CA PHE A 494 -20.36 -28.71 15.35
C PHE A 494 -21.86 -28.51 15.58
N SER A 495 -22.30 -27.25 15.54
CA SER A 495 -23.71 -26.85 15.63
C SER A 495 -23.88 -25.50 14.91
N PRO A 496 -25.09 -25.00 14.70
CA PRO A 496 -25.32 -23.65 14.17
C PRO A 496 -24.64 -22.55 15.01
N GLN A 497 -24.32 -22.84 16.30
CA GLN A 497 -23.74 -21.88 17.23
C GLN A 497 -22.23 -22.01 17.39
N LEU A 498 -21.64 -23.16 17.06
CA LEU A 498 -20.23 -23.42 17.39
C LEU A 498 -19.46 -23.96 16.18
N SER A 499 -18.41 -23.28 15.79
CA SER A 499 -17.47 -23.75 14.78
C SER A 499 -16.02 -23.56 15.20
N LEU A 500 -15.17 -24.47 14.77
CA LEU A 500 -13.72 -24.41 14.85
C LEU A 500 -13.18 -24.27 13.43
N LEU A 501 -12.29 -23.31 13.24
CA LEU A 501 -11.55 -23.11 11.99
C LEU A 501 -10.06 -23.23 12.30
N TYR A 502 -9.35 -24.01 11.51
CA TYR A 502 -7.90 -24.11 11.63
C TYR A 502 -7.26 -24.28 10.26
N GLY A 503 -6.05 -23.76 10.13
CA GLY A 503 -5.26 -23.87 8.94
C GLY A 503 -3.80 -24.19 9.23
N VAL A 504 -3.17 -24.88 8.29
CA VAL A 504 -1.72 -25.17 8.30
C VAL A 504 -1.15 -25.02 6.90
N ARG A 505 0.07 -24.49 6.83
CA ARG A 505 0.82 -24.33 5.58
C ARG A 505 2.29 -24.59 5.83
N GLY A 506 2.93 -25.28 4.89
CA GLY A 506 4.38 -25.44 4.84
C GLY A 506 4.91 -24.98 3.49
N ASP A 507 5.95 -24.14 3.56
CA ASP A 507 6.61 -23.58 2.39
C ASP A 507 8.06 -24.01 2.36
N ILE A 508 8.59 -24.28 1.16
CA ILE A 508 10.02 -24.41 0.88
C ILE A 508 10.38 -23.26 -0.04
N VAL A 509 11.19 -22.34 0.48
CA VAL A 509 11.65 -21.15 -0.23
C VAL A 509 13.12 -21.33 -0.58
N GLN A 510 13.44 -21.21 -1.87
CA GLN A 510 14.79 -20.98 -2.36
C GLN A 510 14.95 -19.52 -2.74
N LEU A 511 16.02 -18.93 -2.29
CA LEU A 511 16.38 -17.55 -2.60
C LEU A 511 17.79 -17.56 -3.16
N ASP A 512 17.92 -17.21 -4.44
CA ASP A 512 19.20 -16.90 -5.06
C ASP A 512 19.32 -15.38 -5.13
N TYR A 513 20.39 -14.84 -4.59
CA TYR A 513 20.64 -13.40 -4.59
C TYR A 513 22.10 -13.10 -4.93
N SER A 514 22.30 -11.98 -5.60
CA SER A 514 23.62 -11.46 -5.95
C SER A 514 23.62 -9.93 -5.93
N ASP A 515 24.79 -9.37 -5.70
CA ASP A 515 25.07 -7.97 -5.99
C ASP A 515 25.75 -7.91 -7.38
N PRO A 516 25.06 -7.49 -8.43
CA PRO A 516 25.62 -7.46 -9.78
C PRO A 516 26.70 -6.38 -9.96
N LEU A 517 26.82 -5.43 -9.03
CA LEU A 517 27.83 -4.37 -9.03
C LEU A 517 28.98 -4.61 -8.06
N GLY A 518 28.87 -5.60 -7.18
CA GLY A 518 29.90 -5.95 -6.24
C GLY A 518 31.12 -6.58 -6.90
N GLY A 519 32.32 -6.28 -6.42
CA GLY A 519 33.54 -6.95 -6.81
C GLY A 519 34.77 -6.04 -6.91
N PRO A 520 35.98 -6.61 -6.96
CA PRO A 520 37.23 -5.86 -7.06
C PRO A 520 37.24 -5.00 -8.34
N GLY A 521 37.32 -3.70 -8.16
CA GLY A 521 37.36 -2.73 -9.28
C GLY A 521 35.97 -2.30 -9.77
N LEU A 522 34.89 -2.80 -9.17
CA LEU A 522 33.55 -2.27 -9.28
C LEU A 522 33.24 -1.39 -8.04
N TYR A 523 32.22 -0.58 -8.09
CA TYR A 523 32.14 0.74 -7.43
C TYR A 523 31.67 0.76 -5.98
N ASP A 524 31.14 -0.35 -5.45
CA ASP A 524 30.57 -0.32 -4.11
C ASP A 524 31.60 -0.53 -2.99
N GLY A 525 32.83 -0.87 -3.34
CA GLY A 525 33.85 -1.18 -2.34
C GLY A 525 33.60 -2.45 -1.54
N PHE A 526 32.48 -3.15 -1.81
CA PHE A 526 32.10 -4.40 -1.19
C PHE A 526 32.53 -5.60 -2.07
N ALA A 527 32.78 -6.71 -1.44
CA ALA A 527 33.04 -7.94 -2.18
C ALA A 527 31.75 -8.38 -2.89
N GLN A 528 31.86 -8.77 -4.17
CA GLN A 528 30.75 -9.39 -4.87
C GLN A 528 30.19 -10.52 -4.02
N SER A 529 28.93 -10.39 -3.62
CA SER A 529 28.23 -11.43 -2.89
C SER A 529 27.22 -12.08 -3.82
N ALA A 530 27.30 -13.39 -3.93
CA ALA A 530 26.26 -14.21 -4.54
C ALA A 530 26.05 -15.40 -3.64
N SER A 531 24.84 -15.68 -3.30
CA SER A 531 24.52 -16.78 -2.40
C SER A 531 23.16 -17.39 -2.71
N THR A 532 22.99 -18.63 -2.29
CA THR A 532 21.71 -19.34 -2.32
C THR A 532 21.33 -19.69 -0.91
N ALA A 533 20.14 -19.28 -0.48
CA ALA A 533 19.58 -19.60 0.82
C ALA A 533 18.32 -20.46 0.69
N TRP A 534 18.09 -21.33 1.65
CA TRP A 534 16.91 -22.18 1.73
C TRP A 534 16.21 -21.96 3.07
N TYR A 535 14.89 -21.73 3.01
CA TYR A 535 14.06 -21.54 4.21
C TYR A 535 12.90 -22.53 4.18
N GLY A 536 12.68 -23.21 5.30
CA GLY A 536 11.41 -23.87 5.59
C GLY A 536 10.55 -22.92 6.42
N LEU A 537 9.34 -22.58 5.93
CA LEU A 537 8.41 -21.72 6.64
C LEU A 537 7.20 -22.54 7.10
N TYR A 538 6.70 -22.21 8.30
CA TYR A 538 5.55 -22.87 8.89
C TYR A 538 4.54 -21.83 9.33
N ASN A 539 3.31 -21.96 8.81
CA ASN A 539 2.23 -21.02 9.09
C ASN A 539 1.03 -21.80 9.61
N GLY A 540 0.33 -21.23 10.59
CA GLY A 540 -0.86 -21.87 11.14
C GLY A 540 -1.75 -20.87 11.84
N ASN A 541 -3.05 -21.15 11.76
CA ASN A 541 -4.08 -20.43 12.49
C ASN A 541 -5.06 -21.40 13.13
N VAL A 542 -5.63 -20.97 14.25
CA VAL A 542 -6.76 -21.65 14.88
C VAL A 542 -7.72 -20.61 15.43
N SER A 543 -9.00 -20.82 15.18
CA SER A 543 -10.05 -19.90 15.59
C SER A 543 -11.28 -20.64 16.07
N LEU A 544 -11.87 -20.14 17.16
CA LEU A 544 -13.16 -20.61 17.69
C LEU A 544 -14.20 -19.52 17.45
N VAL A 545 -15.34 -19.91 16.89
CA VAL A 545 -16.49 -19.02 16.67
C VAL A 545 -17.67 -19.53 17.46
N TYR A 546 -18.25 -18.67 18.27
CA TYR A 546 -19.47 -18.95 19.01
C TYR A 546 -20.55 -17.91 18.68
N SER A 547 -21.63 -18.37 18.05
CA SER A 547 -22.76 -17.54 17.61
C SER A 547 -24.02 -17.97 18.35
N PRO A 548 -24.28 -17.45 19.56
CA PRO A 548 -25.45 -17.85 20.37
C PRO A 548 -26.79 -17.58 19.66
N THR A 549 -26.80 -16.59 18.77
CA THR A 549 -27.94 -16.28 17.91
C THR A 549 -27.46 -16.01 16.48
N LEU A 550 -28.37 -15.91 15.53
CA LEU A 550 -28.06 -15.54 14.14
C LEU A 550 -27.53 -14.08 14.02
N HIS A 551 -27.75 -13.27 15.06
CA HIS A 551 -27.44 -11.84 15.08
C HIS A 551 -26.24 -11.48 15.97
N LEU A 552 -25.66 -12.45 16.64
CA LEU A 552 -24.50 -12.26 17.53
C LEU A 552 -23.47 -13.35 17.31
N SER A 553 -22.26 -12.93 17.00
CA SER A 553 -21.12 -13.83 16.87
C SER A 553 -19.94 -13.31 17.70
N THR A 554 -19.24 -14.20 18.36
CA THR A 554 -18.00 -13.93 19.07
C THR A 554 -16.92 -14.87 18.58
N TYR A 555 -15.67 -14.43 18.58
CA TYR A 555 -14.57 -15.27 18.14
C TYR A 555 -13.29 -15.03 18.92
N LEU A 556 -12.42 -16.03 18.90
CA LEU A 556 -11.04 -15.93 19.34
C LEU A 556 -10.15 -16.58 18.29
N THR A 557 -9.11 -15.88 17.88
CA THR A 557 -8.16 -16.31 16.85
C THR A 557 -6.73 -16.26 17.38
N TYR A 558 -5.98 -17.30 17.11
CA TYR A 558 -4.53 -17.36 17.22
C TYR A 558 -3.95 -17.62 15.82
N ASN A 559 -2.99 -16.82 15.41
CA ASN A 559 -2.28 -16.98 14.13
C ASN A 559 -0.78 -16.82 14.38
N LYS A 560 0.01 -17.73 13.82
CA LYS A 560 1.47 -17.63 13.80
C LYS A 560 1.95 -17.89 12.38
N ALA A 561 2.74 -16.95 11.85
CA ALA A 561 3.25 -17.04 10.50
C ALA A 561 4.75 -16.70 10.44
N GLN A 562 5.41 -17.28 9.44
CA GLN A 562 6.79 -16.98 9.09
C GLN A 562 6.84 -16.47 7.66
N TYR A 563 7.77 -15.59 7.38
CA TYR A 563 7.99 -15.04 6.04
C TYR A 563 9.47 -14.72 5.81
N VAL A 564 9.89 -14.59 4.56
CA VAL A 564 11.19 -14.04 4.18
C VAL A 564 10.99 -12.55 3.93
N GLN A 565 11.75 -11.72 4.66
CA GLN A 565 11.63 -10.26 4.56
C GLN A 565 12.49 -9.76 3.38
N PRO A 566 11.91 -9.03 2.42
CA PRO A 566 12.68 -8.23 1.49
C PRO A 566 13.45 -7.13 2.24
N THR A 567 14.70 -6.95 1.91
CA THR A 567 15.58 -5.96 2.56
C THR A 567 16.10 -4.90 1.58
N GLY A 568 15.90 -5.13 0.28
CA GLY A 568 16.23 -4.20 -0.80
C GLY A 568 14.99 -3.53 -1.38
N ASN A 569 15.21 -2.62 -2.30
CA ASN A 569 14.16 -1.89 -2.98
C ASN A 569 13.36 -2.79 -3.91
N ASP A 570 12.12 -2.37 -4.24
CA ASP A 570 11.22 -3.03 -5.18
C ASP A 570 10.91 -4.50 -4.84
N GLY A 571 11.05 -4.89 -3.56
CA GLY A 571 10.87 -6.25 -3.10
C GLY A 571 12.07 -7.17 -3.34
N ALA A 572 13.22 -6.64 -3.74
CA ALA A 572 14.46 -7.38 -3.80
C ALA A 572 14.89 -7.84 -2.40
N VAL A 573 15.54 -8.99 -2.34
CA VAL A 573 16.23 -9.40 -1.13
C VAL A 573 17.69 -9.04 -1.30
N ALA A 574 18.08 -7.91 -0.73
CA ALA A 574 19.47 -7.51 -0.62
C ALA A 574 20.06 -8.08 0.66
N THR A 575 21.23 -8.67 0.59
CA THR A 575 21.98 -9.05 1.76
C THR A 575 23.38 -8.47 1.65
N TRP A 576 23.88 -7.95 2.76
CA TRP A 576 25.22 -7.45 2.92
C TRP A 576 26.21 -8.61 3.21
N GLY A 577 26.03 -9.74 2.53
CA GLY A 577 26.74 -10.98 2.73
C GLY A 577 25.81 -12.19 2.85
N GLU A 578 26.37 -13.34 3.21
CA GLU A 578 25.58 -14.55 3.46
C GLU A 578 24.66 -14.36 4.67
N ASP A 579 23.48 -14.97 4.62
CA ASP A 579 22.57 -15.10 5.77
C ASP A 579 22.74 -16.48 6.47
N PRO A 580 23.88 -16.74 7.17
CA PRO A 580 24.12 -18.02 7.80
C PRO A 580 23.24 -18.27 9.00
N THR A 581 22.58 -17.23 9.52
CA THR A 581 21.77 -17.27 10.75
C THR A 581 20.27 -17.33 10.48
N ASN A 582 19.84 -17.34 9.21
CA ASN A 582 18.44 -17.25 8.80
C ASN A 582 17.71 -15.99 9.33
N GLN A 583 18.42 -14.87 9.41
CA GLN A 583 17.86 -13.60 9.91
C GLN A 583 16.81 -13.01 8.96
N LEU A 584 16.84 -13.35 7.66
CA LEU A 584 15.81 -12.95 6.71
C LEU A 584 14.48 -13.66 6.97
N ARG A 585 14.48 -14.80 7.68
CA ARG A 585 13.27 -15.48 8.11
C ARG A 585 12.69 -14.80 9.33
N GLN A 586 11.59 -14.13 9.15
CA GLN A 586 10.89 -13.38 10.19
C GLN A 586 9.67 -14.13 10.72
N ASN A 587 9.20 -13.71 11.89
CA ASN A 587 8.04 -14.30 12.55
C ASN A 587 6.99 -13.25 12.85
N THR A 588 5.74 -13.64 12.82
CA THR A 588 4.63 -12.83 13.33
C THR A 588 3.67 -13.69 14.12
N LEU A 589 3.07 -13.08 15.13
CA LEU A 589 2.07 -13.67 16.01
C LEU A 589 0.87 -12.73 16.10
N LEU A 590 -0.34 -13.26 16.08
CA LEU A 590 -1.57 -12.52 16.36
C LEU A 590 -2.43 -13.32 17.34
N ILE A 591 -2.91 -12.62 18.37
CA ILE A 591 -4.03 -13.05 19.21
C ILE A 591 -5.12 -11.99 19.06
N GLU A 592 -6.30 -12.39 18.63
CA GLU A 592 -7.42 -11.47 18.39
C GLU A 592 -8.72 -12.07 18.92
N GLY A 593 -9.48 -11.27 19.66
CA GLY A 593 -10.83 -11.61 20.07
C GLY A 593 -11.81 -10.52 19.64
N GLY A 594 -13.01 -10.92 19.20
CA GLY A 594 -13.97 -9.93 18.71
C GLY A 594 -15.43 -10.36 18.88
N ILE A 595 -16.30 -9.37 18.69
CA ILE A 595 -17.75 -9.49 18.73
C ILE A 595 -18.32 -8.86 17.48
N LYS A 596 -19.25 -9.54 16.82
CA LYS A 596 -19.98 -9.05 15.64
C LYS A 596 -21.48 -9.15 15.91
N VAL A 597 -22.19 -8.07 15.59
CA VAL A 597 -23.62 -7.96 15.82
C VAL A 597 -24.30 -7.39 14.57
N ASP A 598 -25.36 -8.01 14.13
CA ASP A 598 -26.30 -7.41 13.19
C ASP A 598 -27.63 -7.06 13.88
N LEU A 599 -28.16 -5.90 13.59
CA LEU A 599 -29.34 -5.35 14.25
C LEU A 599 -30.33 -4.79 13.21
N PHE A 600 -31.58 -4.58 13.65
CA PHE A 600 -32.63 -3.95 12.84
C PHE A 600 -32.85 -4.64 11.49
N ASP A 601 -33.02 -5.95 11.51
CA ASP A 601 -33.20 -6.79 10.30
C ASP A 601 -32.02 -6.63 9.31
N LYS A 602 -30.79 -6.73 9.85
CA LYS A 602 -29.53 -6.58 9.11
C LYS A 602 -29.28 -5.18 8.51
N ARG A 603 -29.93 -4.14 9.01
CA ARG A 603 -29.70 -2.75 8.56
C ARG A 603 -28.55 -2.06 9.29
N LEU A 604 -28.11 -2.60 10.40
CA LEU A 604 -26.95 -2.14 11.16
C LEU A 604 -26.04 -3.31 11.49
N PHE A 605 -24.81 -3.24 11.01
CA PHE A 605 -23.74 -4.16 11.39
C PHE A 605 -22.73 -3.42 12.25
N VAL A 606 -22.30 -4.06 13.34
CA VAL A 606 -21.24 -3.57 14.22
C VAL A 606 -20.25 -4.68 14.48
N SER A 607 -18.97 -4.42 14.32
CA SER A 607 -17.87 -5.31 14.72
C SER A 607 -16.94 -4.62 15.69
N THR A 608 -16.46 -5.37 16.70
CA THR A 608 -15.43 -4.93 17.62
C THR A 608 -14.35 -6.00 17.70
N ALA A 609 -13.09 -5.58 17.85
CA ALA A 609 -11.98 -6.49 18.08
C ALA A 609 -10.97 -5.86 19.05
N GLY A 610 -10.38 -6.71 19.89
CA GLY A 610 -9.17 -6.41 20.64
C GLY A 610 -8.06 -7.36 20.19
N PHE A 611 -6.83 -6.87 20.05
CA PHE A 611 -5.76 -7.68 19.52
C PHE A 611 -4.39 -7.37 20.17
N HIS A 612 -3.56 -8.38 20.14
CA HIS A 612 -2.12 -8.31 20.38
C HIS A 612 -1.40 -8.95 19.20
N GLN A 613 -0.48 -8.24 18.59
CA GLN A 613 0.34 -8.72 17.49
C GLN A 613 1.81 -8.44 17.78
N GLU A 614 2.65 -9.40 17.42
CA GLU A 614 4.11 -9.27 17.45
C GLU A 614 4.67 -9.56 16.06
N ARG A 615 5.77 -8.89 15.71
CA ARG A 615 6.56 -9.26 14.54
C ARG A 615 8.04 -9.01 14.77
N THR A 616 8.86 -9.85 14.19
CA THR A 616 10.28 -9.56 14.07
C THR A 616 10.51 -8.70 12.81
N ILE A 617 11.43 -7.77 12.90
CA ILE A 617 11.84 -6.87 11.81
C ILE A 617 13.35 -7.01 11.67
N THR A 618 13.81 -7.28 10.47
CA THR A 618 15.25 -7.27 10.17
C THR A 618 15.62 -5.94 9.54
N THR A 619 16.69 -5.35 10.01
CA THR A 619 17.32 -4.17 9.43
C THR A 619 18.68 -4.55 8.87
N GLY A 620 19.02 -4.02 7.68
CA GLY A 620 20.26 -4.35 6.97
C GLY A 620 21.41 -3.37 7.16
N ALA A 621 21.16 -2.19 7.76
CA ALA A 621 22.19 -1.18 7.93
C ALA A 621 23.25 -1.62 8.95
N GLY A 622 24.48 -1.79 8.50
CA GLY A 622 25.61 -2.21 9.37
C GLY A 622 25.65 -3.71 9.72
N GLY A 623 24.87 -4.54 9.04
CA GLY A 623 24.72 -5.96 9.25
C GLY A 623 23.28 -6.34 9.61
N LEU A 624 22.92 -7.61 9.37
CA LEU A 624 21.58 -8.10 9.68
C LEU A 624 21.36 -8.11 11.20
N SER A 625 20.39 -7.38 11.67
CA SER A 625 19.90 -7.40 13.05
C SER A 625 18.37 -7.52 13.08
N SER A 626 17.85 -8.23 14.05
CA SER A 626 16.39 -8.39 14.21
C SER A 626 15.94 -7.72 15.49
N THR A 627 14.84 -6.97 15.41
CA THR A 627 14.13 -6.38 16.55
C THR A 627 12.71 -6.88 16.62
N LEU A 628 12.08 -6.74 17.76
CA LEU A 628 10.69 -7.14 17.98
C LEU A 628 9.80 -5.88 18.04
N ALA A 629 8.74 -5.89 17.24
CA ALA A 629 7.67 -4.89 17.32
C ALA A 629 6.45 -5.51 18.01
N HIS A 630 5.84 -4.73 18.90
CA HIS A 630 4.63 -5.06 19.64
C HIS A 630 3.50 -4.13 19.24
N ILE A 631 2.37 -4.67 18.86
CA ILE A 631 1.20 -3.93 18.42
C ILE A 631 0.01 -4.35 19.26
N ASN A 632 -0.53 -3.43 20.04
CA ASN A 632 -1.71 -3.66 20.86
C ASN A 632 -2.81 -2.70 20.43
N GLY A 633 -4.06 -3.16 20.40
CA GLY A 633 -5.13 -2.25 19.99
C GLY A 633 -6.52 -2.79 20.19
N ALA A 634 -7.45 -1.86 19.96
CA ALA A 634 -8.87 -2.14 19.92
C ALA A 634 -9.53 -1.38 18.77
N GLU A 635 -10.51 -2.00 18.14
CA GLU A 635 -11.19 -1.50 16.95
C GLU A 635 -12.70 -1.65 17.10
N ILE A 636 -13.42 -0.70 16.51
CA ILE A 636 -14.87 -0.79 16.30
C ILE A 636 -15.19 -0.28 14.90
N GLU A 637 -16.05 -1.00 14.20
CA GLU A 637 -16.59 -0.60 12.89
C GLU A 637 -18.12 -0.74 12.87
N MET A 638 -18.77 0.19 12.19
CA MET A 638 -20.21 0.25 12.05
C MET A 638 -20.59 0.52 10.60
N ASN A 639 -21.53 -0.26 10.05
CA ASN A 639 -22.15 -0.05 8.75
C ASN A 639 -23.67 0.02 8.96
N TYR A 640 -24.28 1.14 8.58
CA TYR A 640 -25.71 1.39 8.73
C TYR A 640 -26.35 1.77 7.40
N GLN A 641 -27.32 1.00 6.99
CA GLN A 641 -28.08 1.23 5.74
C GLN A 641 -29.57 0.89 5.99
N PRO A 642 -30.37 1.86 6.51
CA PRO A 642 -31.79 1.62 6.80
C PRO A 642 -32.63 1.40 5.55
N ASP A 643 -32.24 2.02 4.43
CA ASP A 643 -32.94 1.97 3.15
C ASP A 643 -31.95 2.27 1.99
N PRO A 644 -32.37 2.16 0.72
CA PRO A 644 -31.51 2.44 -0.43
C PRO A 644 -31.07 3.90 -0.60
N HIS A 645 -31.68 4.83 0.14
CA HIS A 645 -31.42 6.27 0.03
C HIS A 645 -30.31 6.77 0.97
N PHE A 646 -30.09 6.05 2.07
CA PHE A 646 -29.15 6.47 3.08
C PHE A 646 -28.22 5.34 3.50
N PHE A 647 -26.93 5.65 3.58
CA PHE A 647 -25.99 4.82 4.32
C PHE A 647 -24.99 5.66 5.11
N ALA A 648 -24.47 5.07 6.17
CA ALA A 648 -23.37 5.63 6.96
C ALA A 648 -22.41 4.53 7.41
N THR A 649 -21.13 4.89 7.45
CA THR A 649 -20.10 4.06 8.08
C THR A 649 -19.38 4.86 9.15
N ALA A 650 -18.99 4.21 10.23
CA ALA A 650 -18.15 4.80 11.25
C ALA A 650 -17.12 3.79 11.74
N SER A 651 -15.92 4.26 12.03
CA SER A 651 -14.89 3.44 12.65
C SER A 651 -14.07 4.22 13.67
N TYR A 652 -13.60 3.52 14.69
CA TYR A 652 -12.63 4.02 15.65
C TYR A 652 -11.59 2.94 15.93
N SER A 653 -10.35 3.36 16.13
CA SER A 653 -9.29 2.49 16.61
C SER A 653 -8.40 3.19 17.63
N TYR A 654 -7.94 2.40 18.58
CA TYR A 654 -6.83 2.70 19.46
C TYR A 654 -5.67 1.75 19.11
N LEU A 655 -4.49 2.32 18.87
CA LEU A 655 -3.27 1.58 18.52
C LEU A 655 -2.14 2.00 19.46
N HIS A 656 -1.40 1.04 19.97
CA HIS A 656 -0.17 1.27 20.70
C HIS A 656 0.92 0.36 20.13
N THR A 657 1.82 0.95 19.39
CA THR A 657 2.89 0.24 18.65
C THR A 657 4.24 0.64 19.19
N THR A 658 5.05 -0.35 19.58
CA THR A 658 6.38 -0.14 20.14
C THR A 658 7.39 -1.11 19.54
N THR A 659 8.67 -0.71 19.54
CA THR A 659 9.81 -1.54 19.12
C THR A 659 10.85 -1.62 20.22
N ASP A 660 11.55 -2.77 20.32
CA ASP A 660 12.60 -3.00 21.33
C ASP A 660 13.97 -2.44 20.92
N ALA A 661 14.06 -1.90 19.70
CA ALA A 661 15.25 -1.19 19.25
C ALA A 661 14.85 0.10 18.53
N PRO A 662 15.71 1.12 18.51
CA PRO A 662 15.46 2.32 17.75
C PRO A 662 15.50 2.04 16.24
N SER A 663 14.97 2.98 15.44
CA SER A 663 15.14 2.98 13.99
C SER A 663 16.64 2.92 13.63
N PRO A 664 17.02 2.26 12.52
CA PRO A 664 18.44 2.13 12.15
C PRO A 664 19.11 3.47 11.88
N PHE A 665 18.34 4.45 11.44
CA PHE A 665 18.81 5.81 11.17
C PHE A 665 18.06 6.81 12.03
N TYR A 666 18.73 7.86 12.44
CA TYR A 666 18.14 8.90 13.25
C TYR A 666 18.73 10.26 12.93
N ASN A 667 17.87 11.18 12.52
CA ASN A 667 18.21 12.59 12.40
C ASN A 667 17.84 13.32 13.68
N PHE A 668 18.78 14.03 14.28
CA PHE A 668 18.44 14.99 15.31
C PHE A 668 17.71 16.18 14.68
N PRO A 669 16.46 16.42 15.05
CA PRO A 669 15.74 17.57 14.56
C PRO A 669 16.47 18.86 14.98
N ALA A 670 16.50 19.81 14.08
CA ALA A 670 17.03 21.14 14.36
C ALA A 670 16.22 21.78 15.49
N GLN A 671 16.83 21.99 16.64
CA GLN A 671 16.18 22.64 17.77
C GLN A 671 16.83 23.98 18.08
N PRO A 672 16.03 25.07 18.26
CA PRO A 672 16.55 26.34 18.75
C PRO A 672 17.29 26.14 20.09
N GLY A 673 18.50 26.60 20.18
CA GLY A 673 19.36 26.45 21.37
C GLY A 673 20.26 25.21 21.36
N LEU A 674 20.01 24.19 20.55
CA LEU A 674 20.95 23.09 20.35
C LEU A 674 21.97 23.37 19.26
N ASN A 675 21.62 24.19 18.30
CA ASN A 675 22.39 24.41 17.06
C ASN A 675 23.02 25.82 16.96
N ASN A 676 22.95 26.64 18.04
CA ASN A 676 23.53 28.01 18.03
C ASN A 676 25.06 28.06 17.99
N ASP A 677 25.72 26.91 18.10
CA ASP A 677 27.19 26.82 18.13
C ASP A 677 27.76 26.17 16.87
N GLY A 678 27.06 26.23 15.75
CA GLY A 678 27.50 25.60 14.50
C GLY A 678 27.40 24.08 14.50
N ALA A 679 26.63 23.52 15.42
CA ALA A 679 26.32 22.09 15.42
C ALA A 679 25.01 21.81 14.68
N GLY A 680 25.11 21.01 13.67
CA GLY A 680 24.00 20.74 12.79
C GLY A 680 23.22 19.49 13.09
N ILE A 681 22.37 19.17 12.17
CA ILE A 681 21.67 17.92 12.09
C ILE A 681 22.69 16.84 11.73
N THR A 682 22.82 15.85 12.57
CA THR A 682 23.74 14.74 12.37
C THR A 682 22.94 13.45 12.26
N LEU A 683 23.13 12.71 11.19
CA LEU A 683 22.59 11.37 11.06
C LEU A 683 23.48 10.41 11.84
N PHE A 684 22.93 9.76 12.87
CA PHE A 684 23.68 8.80 13.69
C PHE A 684 23.07 7.40 13.52
N PRO A 685 23.86 6.32 13.62
CA PRO A 685 23.33 5.02 13.88
C PRO A 685 22.53 5.05 15.21
N ALA A 686 21.23 4.89 15.14
CA ALA A 686 20.34 5.10 16.30
C ALA A 686 20.62 4.12 17.46
N ASN A 687 21.09 2.91 17.15
CA ASN A 687 21.52 1.93 18.16
C ASN A 687 22.71 2.41 19.02
N GLU A 688 23.49 3.38 18.56
CA GLU A 688 24.60 3.97 19.29
C GLU A 688 24.24 5.25 20.04
N MET A 689 23.05 5.83 19.73
CA MET A 689 22.58 7.08 20.34
C MET A 689 21.79 6.89 21.61
N PHE A 690 21.00 5.85 21.67
CA PHE A 690 20.11 5.59 22.77
C PHE A 690 20.71 4.57 23.74
N LYS A 691 20.41 4.73 25.04
CA LYS A 691 20.78 3.72 26.01
C LYS A 691 20.16 2.38 25.65
N PRO A 692 20.87 1.26 25.85
CA PRO A 692 20.33 -0.06 25.54
C PRO A 692 19.14 -0.42 26.45
N ASN A 693 18.36 -1.42 26.01
CA ASN A 693 17.20 -1.96 26.73
C ASN A 693 16.09 -0.93 26.98
N GLN A 694 15.78 -0.14 26.00
CA GLN A 694 14.60 0.71 25.96
C GLN A 694 13.60 0.18 24.94
N THR A 695 12.33 0.47 25.19
CA THR A 695 11.25 0.29 24.21
C THR A 695 10.86 1.66 23.69
N PHE A 696 10.69 1.76 22.38
CA PHE A 696 10.40 3.01 21.67
C PHE A 696 9.00 2.97 21.07
N ASN A 697 8.27 4.07 21.14
CA ASN A 697 7.07 4.21 20.32
C ASN A 697 7.47 4.20 18.84
N ASP A 698 6.64 3.56 18.01
CA ASP A 698 6.84 3.53 16.57
C ASP A 698 6.43 4.89 15.99
N PRO A 699 7.35 5.66 15.38
CA PRO A 699 7.04 7.00 14.90
C PRO A 699 6.07 6.94 13.72
N GLY A 700 5.31 8.01 13.51
CA GLY A 700 4.33 8.09 12.42
C GLY A 700 3.04 7.31 12.65
N VAL A 701 2.90 6.55 13.74
CA VAL A 701 1.70 5.77 14.05
C VAL A 701 0.75 6.59 14.93
N PRO A 702 -0.45 6.94 14.45
CA PRO A 702 -1.45 7.62 15.28
C PRO A 702 -2.07 6.64 16.26
N GLU A 703 -2.04 6.99 17.57
CA GLU A 703 -2.68 6.16 18.59
C GLU A 703 -4.21 6.10 18.46
N HIS A 704 -4.82 7.16 17.93
CA HIS A 704 -6.28 7.26 17.80
C HIS A 704 -6.65 7.63 16.36
N LEU A 705 -7.54 6.86 15.78
CA LEU A 705 -8.14 7.14 14.47
C LEU A 705 -9.66 7.03 14.58
N PHE A 706 -10.36 8.02 14.04
CA PHE A 706 -11.81 8.02 13.97
C PHE A 706 -12.24 8.46 12.57
N ASN A 707 -13.13 7.68 11.93
CA ASN A 707 -13.66 7.96 10.60
C ASN A 707 -15.19 7.89 10.64
N VAL A 708 -15.84 8.77 9.91
CA VAL A 708 -17.28 8.71 9.62
C VAL A 708 -17.50 9.09 8.17
N LEU A 709 -18.34 8.35 7.48
CA LEU A 709 -18.90 8.68 6.18
C LEU A 709 -20.41 8.57 6.25
N ALA A 710 -21.12 9.53 5.67
CA ALA A 710 -22.57 9.48 5.48
C ALA A 710 -22.91 9.92 4.05
N ASN A 711 -23.84 9.21 3.43
CA ASN A 711 -24.33 9.49 2.08
C ASN A 711 -25.84 9.41 2.06
N TYR A 712 -26.49 10.42 1.48
CA TYR A 712 -27.93 10.46 1.28
C TYR A 712 -28.26 10.83 -0.16
N LYS A 713 -29.17 10.09 -0.77
CA LYS A 713 -29.68 10.32 -2.14
C LYS A 713 -31.20 10.34 -2.11
N HIS A 714 -31.79 11.51 -2.38
CA HIS A 714 -33.24 11.67 -2.50
C HIS A 714 -33.77 11.08 -3.82
N GLU A 715 -35.05 10.70 -3.86
CA GLU A 715 -35.73 10.15 -5.06
C GLU A 715 -35.67 11.08 -6.29
N SER A 716 -35.59 12.42 -6.08
CA SER A 716 -35.38 13.37 -7.17
C SER A 716 -34.02 13.28 -7.85
N GLY A 717 -33.11 12.44 -7.35
CA GLY A 717 -31.72 12.35 -7.83
C GLY A 717 -30.75 13.29 -7.12
N LEU A 718 -31.21 14.26 -6.31
CA LEU A 718 -30.35 15.11 -5.49
C LEU A 718 -29.78 14.30 -4.34
N GLY A 719 -28.48 14.43 -4.09
CA GLY A 719 -27.84 13.79 -2.94
C GLY A 719 -26.78 14.65 -2.30
N VAL A 720 -26.46 14.29 -1.07
CA VAL A 720 -25.40 14.92 -0.28
C VAL A 720 -24.56 13.84 0.39
N GLN A 721 -23.28 14.14 0.56
CA GLN A 721 -22.31 13.27 1.19
C GLN A 721 -21.41 14.08 2.09
N GLY A 722 -20.97 13.48 3.19
CA GLY A 722 -19.95 14.06 4.06
C GLY A 722 -19.11 12.98 4.70
N ASN A 723 -17.83 13.27 4.88
CA ASN A 723 -16.96 12.44 5.70
C ASN A 723 -16.04 13.27 6.58
N ILE A 724 -15.65 12.69 7.70
CA ILE A 724 -14.66 13.24 8.61
C ILE A 724 -13.68 12.15 9.04
N GLN A 725 -12.41 12.49 9.04
CA GLN A 725 -11.36 11.71 9.68
C GLN A 725 -10.75 12.56 10.80
N VAL A 726 -10.55 11.96 11.95
CA VAL A 726 -9.82 12.55 13.08
C VAL A 726 -8.63 11.65 13.41
N THR A 727 -7.46 12.26 13.45
CA THR A 727 -6.19 11.58 13.76
C THR A 727 -5.64 12.10 15.07
N GLY A 728 -5.28 11.18 15.96
CA GLY A 728 -4.64 11.48 17.25
C GLY A 728 -3.20 11.98 17.10
N PRO A 729 -2.55 12.30 18.20
CA PRO A 729 -1.16 12.76 18.16
C PRO A 729 -0.23 11.73 17.57
N VAL A 730 0.80 12.21 16.86
CA VAL A 730 1.82 11.39 16.20
C VAL A 730 3.20 11.93 16.56
N GLU A 731 4.08 11.09 17.08
CA GLU A 731 5.51 11.41 17.21
C GLU A 731 6.16 11.37 15.82
N VAL A 732 6.95 12.37 15.48
CA VAL A 732 7.62 12.46 14.17
C VAL A 732 8.81 11.51 14.11
N THR A 733 9.58 11.43 15.21
CA THR A 733 10.71 10.55 15.40
C THR A 733 10.55 9.75 16.69
N GLN A 734 11.56 9.00 17.09
CA GLN A 734 11.53 8.26 18.36
C GLN A 734 11.96 9.12 19.54
N SER A 735 11.29 8.97 20.67
CA SER A 735 11.65 9.55 21.97
C SER A 735 12.36 8.52 22.83
N GLY A 736 13.42 8.93 23.58
CA GLY A 736 14.12 7.99 24.46
C GLY A 736 15.28 8.63 25.23
N TYR A 737 15.89 7.83 26.11
CA TYR A 737 17.07 8.24 26.86
C TYR A 737 18.33 8.08 26.00
N LEU A 738 19.05 9.15 25.79
CA LEU A 738 20.28 9.19 25.03
C LEU A 738 21.47 8.62 25.84
N ASP A 739 22.36 7.91 25.17
CA ASP A 739 23.69 7.58 25.71
C ASP A 739 24.66 8.75 25.45
N LEU A 740 24.70 9.67 26.39
CA LEU A 740 25.51 10.88 26.27
C LEU A 740 27.00 10.57 26.12
N ALA A 741 27.47 9.44 26.61
CA ALA A 741 28.87 9.05 26.48
C ALA A 741 29.19 8.53 25.08
N ALA A 742 28.26 7.75 24.50
CA ALA A 742 28.38 7.26 23.13
C ALA A 742 28.32 8.41 22.13
N ILE A 743 27.38 9.34 22.29
CA ILE A 743 27.17 10.48 21.37
C ILE A 743 28.37 11.43 21.36
N THR A 744 29.17 11.52 22.45
CA THR A 744 30.36 12.37 22.51
C THR A 744 31.60 11.71 21.99
N ASN A 745 31.60 10.44 21.70
CA ASN A 745 32.78 9.73 21.24
C ASN A 745 32.93 9.84 19.72
N PRO A 746 33.87 10.65 19.18
CA PRO A 746 34.06 10.77 17.73
C PRO A 746 34.42 9.46 17.03
N ALA A 747 34.94 8.49 17.77
CA ALA A 747 35.29 7.19 17.20
C ALA A 747 34.04 6.34 16.80
N ASN A 748 32.89 6.64 17.39
CA ASN A 748 31.65 5.91 17.07
C ASN A 748 31.02 6.40 15.75
N PHE A 749 31.31 7.60 15.32
CA PHE A 749 30.56 8.27 14.25
C PHE A 749 31.43 8.74 13.07
N GLY A 750 32.75 8.69 13.17
CA GLY A 750 33.64 9.17 12.11
C GLY A 750 33.64 10.69 11.90
N PHE A 751 32.90 11.48 12.70
CA PHE A 751 32.76 12.93 12.64
C PHE A 751 32.67 13.54 14.05
N PRO A 752 32.82 14.87 14.21
CA PRO A 752 32.76 15.53 15.52
C PRO A 752 31.39 15.25 16.21
N GLY A 753 31.44 14.69 17.39
CA GLY A 753 30.24 14.49 18.20
C GLY A 753 29.59 15.82 18.63
N LEU A 754 28.50 15.72 19.39
CA LEU A 754 27.82 16.90 19.94
C LEU A 754 28.76 17.79 20.74
N SER A 755 28.58 19.11 20.62
CA SER A 755 29.31 20.09 21.42
C SER A 755 28.95 20.03 22.91
N ALA A 756 29.77 20.58 23.75
CA ALA A 756 29.53 20.61 25.20
C ALA A 756 28.25 21.36 25.58
N SER A 757 27.81 22.34 24.79
CA SER A 757 26.56 23.08 25.00
C SER A 757 25.35 22.26 24.66
N GLN A 758 25.39 21.48 23.57
CA GLN A 758 24.33 20.54 23.18
C GLN A 758 24.16 19.46 24.24
N LEU A 759 25.26 18.88 24.70
CA LEU A 759 25.24 17.90 25.79
C LEU A 759 24.65 18.46 27.07
N ALA A 760 24.98 19.70 27.43
CA ALA A 760 24.42 20.36 28.59
C ALA A 760 22.89 20.49 28.51
N THR A 761 22.35 20.74 27.32
CA THR A 761 20.91 20.82 27.09
C THR A 761 20.21 19.47 27.30
N PHE A 762 20.81 18.38 26.76
CA PHE A 762 20.25 17.04 26.99
C PHE A 762 20.43 16.59 28.43
N ALA A 763 21.59 16.89 29.05
CA ALA A 763 21.84 16.57 30.45
C ALA A 763 20.88 17.31 31.41
N ALA A 764 20.50 18.55 31.09
CA ALA A 764 19.49 19.31 31.85
C ALA A 764 18.11 18.62 31.86
N ASN A 765 17.79 17.90 30.79
CA ASN A 765 16.55 17.10 30.67
C ASN A 765 16.72 15.63 31.14
N GLY A 766 17.74 15.33 31.94
CA GLY A 766 18.05 13.97 32.43
C GLY A 766 18.47 13.01 31.31
N GLY A 767 18.92 13.53 30.18
CA GLY A 767 19.31 12.75 28.99
C GLY A 767 18.12 12.25 28.15
N TYR A 768 16.89 12.65 28.46
CA TYR A 768 15.71 12.25 27.70
C TYR A 768 15.54 13.18 26.48
N TYR A 769 15.53 12.58 25.30
CA TYR A 769 15.14 13.24 24.06
C TYR A 769 13.64 13.04 23.82
N LYS A 770 12.92 14.12 23.53
CA LYS A 770 11.51 14.10 23.20
C LYS A 770 11.31 14.53 21.75
N SER A 771 10.69 13.65 20.95
CA SER A 771 10.30 13.93 19.58
C SER A 771 9.34 15.13 19.48
N PRO A 772 9.42 15.91 18.40
CA PRO A 772 8.32 16.77 18.00
C PRO A 772 7.03 15.96 17.77
N VAL A 773 5.88 16.57 18.06
CA VAL A 773 4.58 15.90 18.02
C VAL A 773 3.64 16.64 17.10
N ILE A 774 3.10 15.96 16.10
CA ILE A 774 1.96 16.40 15.32
C ILE A 774 0.72 16.22 16.22
N HIS A 775 0.01 17.29 16.54
CA HIS A 775 -1.15 17.27 17.43
C HIS A 775 -2.40 16.68 16.76
N TRP A 776 -3.49 16.59 17.50
CA TRP A 776 -4.81 16.19 16.98
C TRP A 776 -5.19 16.96 15.73
N GLN A 777 -5.56 16.24 14.69
CA GLN A 777 -5.94 16.78 13.40
C GLN A 777 -7.30 16.23 12.97
N TYR A 778 -7.97 16.96 12.07
CA TYR A 778 -9.14 16.44 11.39
C TYR A 778 -9.22 16.94 9.95
N THR A 779 -9.72 16.09 9.08
CA THR A 779 -10.05 16.39 7.69
C THR A 779 -11.54 16.16 7.50
N MET A 780 -12.24 17.15 6.95
CA MET A 780 -13.65 17.08 6.60
C MET A 780 -13.80 17.26 5.10
N ASN A 781 -14.54 16.37 4.46
CA ASN A 781 -14.88 16.52 3.05
C ASN A 781 -16.40 16.46 2.90
N GLY A 782 -16.91 17.06 1.83
CA GLY A 782 -18.32 17.05 1.51
C GLY A 782 -18.58 17.08 0.03
N ALA A 783 -19.73 16.56 -0.41
CA ALA A 783 -20.15 16.64 -1.79
C ALA A 783 -21.66 16.81 -1.90
N VAL A 784 -22.06 17.49 -2.98
CA VAL A 784 -23.44 17.53 -3.45
C VAL A 784 -23.49 16.96 -4.86
N PHE A 785 -24.43 16.09 -5.14
CA PHE A 785 -24.58 15.51 -6.45
C PHE A 785 -26.02 15.47 -6.92
N TYR A 786 -26.18 15.48 -8.23
CA TYR A 786 -27.49 15.35 -8.86
C TYR A 786 -27.44 14.33 -9.99
N GLY A 787 -28.22 13.26 -9.83
CA GLY A 787 -28.43 12.25 -10.85
C GLY A 787 -29.72 12.49 -11.63
N PHE A 788 -29.64 12.55 -12.94
CA PHE A 788 -30.82 12.69 -13.82
C PHE A 788 -30.67 11.79 -15.04
N GLN A 789 -31.67 10.98 -15.27
CA GLN A 789 -31.64 9.97 -16.35
C GLN A 789 -30.36 9.10 -16.28
N ARG A 790 -29.45 9.30 -17.25
CA ARG A 790 -28.20 8.57 -17.41
C ARG A 790 -26.98 9.36 -16.91
N TYR A 791 -27.19 10.57 -16.42
CA TYR A 791 -26.10 11.48 -16.03
C TYR A 791 -26.07 11.72 -14.53
N GLN A 792 -24.89 11.94 -14.01
CA GLN A 792 -24.68 12.43 -12.64
C GLN A 792 -23.64 13.55 -12.69
N VAL A 793 -23.93 14.64 -12.03
CA VAL A 793 -22.97 15.71 -11.76
C VAL A 793 -22.70 15.71 -10.25
N LYS A 794 -21.44 15.69 -9.87
CA LYS A 794 -21.02 15.73 -8.44
C LYS A 794 -20.02 16.87 -8.27
N PHE A 795 -20.26 17.70 -7.28
CA PHE A 795 -19.35 18.75 -6.82
C PHE A 795 -18.86 18.39 -5.42
N SER A 796 -17.56 18.22 -5.28
CA SER A 796 -16.91 17.81 -4.03
C SER A 796 -16.02 18.93 -3.50
N ILE A 797 -15.91 19.01 -2.18
CA ILE A 797 -15.00 19.92 -1.47
C ILE A 797 -14.17 19.07 -0.51
N TYR A 798 -12.88 19.02 -0.77
CA TYR A 798 -11.91 18.37 0.12
C TYR A 798 -11.34 19.38 1.10
N ASN A 799 -10.98 18.93 2.30
CA ASN A 799 -10.55 19.78 3.42
C ASN A 799 -11.47 20.99 3.59
N LEU A 800 -12.77 20.75 3.76
CA LEU A 800 -13.83 21.77 3.87
C LEU A 800 -13.51 22.86 4.90
N ALA A 801 -12.89 22.47 6.02
CA ALA A 801 -12.49 23.38 7.09
C ALA A 801 -11.21 24.17 6.79
N ASN A 802 -10.55 23.90 5.67
CA ASN A 802 -9.25 24.47 5.28
C ASN A 802 -8.20 24.39 6.38
N LYS A 803 -8.13 23.22 7.03
CA LYS A 803 -7.16 22.97 8.10
C LYS A 803 -5.77 22.72 7.55
N ARG A 804 -4.78 23.22 8.27
CA ARG A 804 -3.40 22.87 8.05
C ARG A 804 -3.10 21.57 8.78
N ASN A 805 -3.25 20.46 8.07
CA ASN A 805 -2.89 19.15 8.57
C ASN A 805 -1.49 18.78 8.06
N LEU A 806 -0.80 17.95 8.82
CA LEU A 806 0.53 17.46 8.53
C LEU A 806 0.52 15.94 8.52
N THR A 807 1.34 15.35 7.68
CA THR A 807 1.60 13.91 7.64
C THR A 807 3.07 13.70 7.94
N ASN A 808 3.41 12.72 8.75
CA ASN A 808 4.79 12.28 8.89
C ASN A 808 5.20 11.58 7.60
N ASP A 809 6.38 11.90 7.09
CA ASP A 809 6.93 11.30 5.89
C ASP A 809 8.06 10.34 6.26
N VAL A 810 8.12 9.20 5.61
CA VAL A 810 9.15 8.16 5.75
C VAL A 810 9.59 7.86 7.22
N PRO A 811 8.65 7.68 8.17
CA PRO A 811 8.99 7.60 9.60
C PRO A 811 9.86 6.39 9.95
N PHE A 812 9.85 5.35 9.12
CA PHE A 812 10.60 4.11 9.38
C PHE A 812 12.12 4.24 9.17
N TYR A 813 12.57 5.25 8.43
CA TYR A 813 13.99 5.56 8.32
C TYR A 813 14.52 6.41 9.48
N GLY A 814 13.64 6.85 10.39
CA GLY A 814 14.00 7.79 11.44
C GLY A 814 14.23 9.22 10.91
N ASN A 815 13.91 9.45 9.65
CA ASN A 815 13.92 10.77 9.03
C ASN A 815 12.80 11.61 9.61
N ASP A 816 13.10 12.85 9.95
CA ASP A 816 12.17 13.79 10.57
C ASP A 816 11.54 14.72 9.52
N PHE A 817 10.96 14.12 8.47
CA PHE A 817 10.24 14.89 7.45
C PHE A 817 8.75 14.93 7.75
N ILE A 818 8.14 16.04 7.37
CA ILE A 818 6.68 16.18 7.39
C ILE A 818 6.20 16.75 6.07
N THR A 819 5.04 16.28 5.63
CA THR A 819 4.36 16.83 4.47
C THR A 819 3.08 17.52 4.89
N ARG A 820 2.82 18.71 4.37
CA ARG A 820 1.57 19.42 4.60
C ARG A 820 0.49 18.84 3.69
N GLN A 821 -0.65 18.48 4.25
CA GLN A 821 -1.80 18.09 3.40
C GLN A 821 -2.29 19.30 2.59
N PRO A 822 -2.82 19.07 1.37
CA PRO A 822 -3.36 20.14 0.55
C PRO A 822 -4.42 20.97 1.29
N PRO A 823 -4.52 22.27 1.00
CA PRO A 823 -5.60 23.12 1.54
C PRO A 823 -6.94 22.71 0.95
N ARG A 824 -7.98 23.49 1.21
CA ARG A 824 -9.30 23.25 0.59
C ARG A 824 -9.18 23.18 -0.93
N ASP A 825 -9.75 22.10 -1.47
CA ASP A 825 -9.79 21.82 -2.90
C ASP A 825 -11.22 21.60 -3.38
N PHE A 826 -11.50 21.93 -4.63
CA PHE A 826 -12.80 21.83 -5.27
C PHE A 826 -12.71 20.92 -6.47
N ASP A 827 -13.58 19.92 -6.52
CA ASP A 827 -13.64 18.93 -7.59
C ASP A 827 -15.03 18.91 -8.23
N LEU A 828 -15.07 18.79 -9.56
CA LEU A 828 -16.26 18.63 -10.37
C LEU A 828 -16.13 17.37 -11.21
N SER A 829 -17.06 16.44 -11.03
CA SER A 829 -17.13 15.24 -11.87
C SER A 829 -18.48 15.12 -12.59
N VAL A 830 -18.43 14.57 -13.81
CA VAL A 830 -19.60 14.28 -14.64
C VAL A 830 -19.51 12.84 -15.09
N THR A 831 -20.51 12.04 -14.74
CA THR A 831 -20.60 10.61 -15.09
C THR A 831 -21.79 10.39 -16.02
N ALA A 832 -21.60 9.62 -17.09
CA ALA A 832 -22.65 9.15 -17.98
C ALA A 832 -22.72 7.61 -17.95
N ARG A 833 -23.94 7.04 -17.83
CA ARG A 833 -24.18 5.59 -17.76
C ARG A 833 -25.16 5.14 -18.86
N PHE A 834 -24.83 4.06 -19.56
CA PHE A 834 -25.60 3.55 -20.68
C PHE A 834 -25.89 2.07 -20.55
#